data_e5e75e4b1cf19198b2b3b59509870b4a
#
_entry.id   e5e75e4b1cf19198b2b3b59509870b4a
#
_cell.length_a   1.000
_cell.length_b   1.000
_cell.length_c   1.000
_cell.angle_alpha   90.00
_cell.angle_beta   90.00
_cell.angle_gamma   90.00
#
_symmetry.space_group_name_H-M   'P 1'
#
loop_
_entity.id
_entity.type
_entity.pdbx_description
1 polymer ?
#
loop_
_entity_poly.entity_id
_entity_poly.type
_entity_poly.pdbx_seq_one_letter_code
_entity_poly.pdbx_strand_id
1 'polypeptide(L)'
;LGGSVVTYYLAGTFSNDTGLLKNDGLNNFNSNISLKKYNILSTFNIHLTKTTEVKVRFQADFDDYRGPVDGGNILFDHAIHASPVDFPKYYAPDLQNQGVGHPLFGNMDGANHINPYAIMTSGYKDYSRTTISAQAELEQNLDFITKGLTVQGHFSTVRRSYFDVSRSYTPYYYKVGFYDKESDNYVLQALNPDSGTEYLGYSEGPKDVYTQIYMQAKANYTRKFGLHDVGALLVYQRKEELLGNAGSVIKSLPKRNQGISGRLSYGFDSRYFGEFNFGYNGSERFAKNERYGFFPSIGAAWMVSNEGFWRPIEKVANKLKLKLTYGLVGNDAIGSDSDRFFYLSNMNMNSSGRGQIFGTNWGNYKDGISTVRYPNEFITWEVAKKLNVGAELGLFNSLDVQIDYFREDRSKILMDRSFIPSTMGLEASVRANVGEAASHGVDLSVNYNHWFNNQIWLQGYGNFTYATSEFKVADEPDYAAAGLPWRSRVGYSLSQQWGYIAERLFVDEADIANSPVQSFGTYLPGDIKYKDINKDGKISDADLVPIGYPTTPEITYGFGLSMGFKNWDVSCFFQGSARSSFFIDSEQIAPFNNPPSTTGSYTRKTALFQAIADSYWSEEHRDIYAFWPRLSTESIKNNTQVSTWWMRDGSFMRLKSLELGYSFPQQMIKKIHLTKLRLYANGTNLLTFSKFKLWDPEMGGLGVGYPNQRVINLGIQVDF
;
A
#
# COMPACT_ATOMS: atom_id res chain seq x y z
N LEU A 1 6.10 -30.87 20.54
CA LEU A 1 6.33 -31.70 21.73
C LEU A 1 4.98 -31.98 22.38
N GLY A 2 4.79 -33.15 23.02
CA GLY A 2 3.58 -33.42 23.77
C GLY A 2 3.33 -34.89 24.05
N GLY A 3 2.33 -35.14 24.89
CA GLY A 3 1.80 -36.46 25.21
C GLY A 3 0.46 -36.71 24.54
N SER A 4 -0.22 -37.79 24.90
CA SER A 4 -1.54 -38.17 24.38
C SER A 4 -2.67 -37.20 24.79
N VAL A 5 -2.47 -36.41 25.86
CA VAL A 5 -3.47 -35.47 26.40
C VAL A 5 -3.19 -34.01 25.96
N VAL A 6 -1.94 -33.61 25.93
CA VAL A 6 -1.54 -32.25 25.60
C VAL A 6 -0.40 -32.26 24.60
N THR A 7 -0.59 -31.55 23.50
CA THR A 7 0.50 -31.19 22.60
C THR A 7 0.72 -29.68 22.63
N TYR A 8 1.97 -29.27 22.60
CA TYR A 8 2.28 -27.84 22.63
C TYR A 8 3.37 -27.49 21.62
N TYR A 9 3.30 -26.24 21.15
CA TYR A 9 4.28 -25.61 20.30
C TYR A 9 4.63 -24.24 20.88
N LEU A 10 5.91 -23.97 21.05
CA LEU A 10 6.42 -22.66 21.47
C LEU A 10 7.48 -22.22 20.48
N ALA A 11 7.35 -21.01 19.96
CA ALA A 11 8.32 -20.38 19.09
C ALA A 11 8.58 -18.94 19.53
N GLY A 12 9.82 -18.52 19.41
CA GLY A 12 10.23 -17.14 19.60
C GLY A 12 11.09 -16.68 18.42
N THR A 13 10.89 -15.46 17.96
CA THR A 13 11.74 -14.83 16.96
C THR A 13 12.21 -13.48 17.44
N PHE A 14 13.41 -13.14 17.08
CA PHE A 14 13.99 -11.83 17.29
C PHE A 14 14.61 -11.34 15.98
N SER A 15 14.34 -10.09 15.60
CA SER A 15 15.06 -9.41 14.53
C SER A 15 15.45 -8.01 14.95
N ASN A 16 16.54 -7.51 14.39
CA ASN A 16 17.00 -6.15 14.55
C ASN A 16 17.38 -5.62 13.17
N ASP A 17 16.58 -4.68 12.67
CA ASP A 17 16.79 -4.03 11.39
C ASP A 17 17.41 -2.66 11.63
N THR A 18 18.50 -2.34 10.91
CA THR A 18 19.18 -1.05 10.98
C THR A 18 19.03 -0.27 9.68
N GLY A 19 18.87 1.04 9.79
CA GLY A 19 18.74 1.92 8.63
C GLY A 19 20.06 2.25 7.94
N LEU A 20 19.95 3.05 6.87
CA LEU A 20 21.07 3.47 6.01
C LEU A 20 21.71 4.79 6.45
N LEU A 21 21.18 5.45 7.48
CA LEU A 21 21.65 6.77 7.91
C LEU A 21 23.01 6.65 8.58
N LYS A 22 23.94 7.53 8.19
CA LYS A 22 25.29 7.55 8.75
C LYS A 22 25.27 8.24 10.12
N ASN A 23 25.81 7.58 11.12
CA ASN A 23 26.14 8.19 12.41
C ASN A 23 27.63 8.54 12.41
N ASP A 24 27.95 9.82 12.57
CA ASP A 24 29.33 10.33 12.60
C ASP A 24 29.83 10.67 14.02
N GLY A 25 29.05 10.33 15.04
CA GLY A 25 29.43 10.54 16.44
C GLY A 25 29.32 11.98 16.95
N LEU A 26 28.63 12.86 16.20
CA LEU A 26 28.40 14.24 16.63
C LEU A 26 27.66 14.34 17.96
N ASN A 27 26.73 13.43 18.20
CA ASN A 27 25.90 13.35 19.38
C ASN A 27 26.20 12.10 20.21
N ASN A 28 25.85 12.14 21.50
CA ASN A 28 25.89 10.99 22.39
C ASN A 28 24.73 9.98 22.20
N PHE A 29 23.88 10.21 21.22
CA PHE A 29 22.81 9.31 20.82
C PHE A 29 22.92 8.95 19.33
N ASN A 30 22.31 7.82 18.97
CA ASN A 30 22.24 7.37 17.58
C ASN A 30 20.84 7.64 17.05
N SER A 31 20.73 8.47 16.01
CA SER A 31 19.49 8.79 15.29
C SER A 31 19.25 7.89 14.07
N ASN A 32 20.15 6.93 13.76
CA ASN A 32 19.89 5.98 12.70
C ASN A 32 18.71 5.07 13.07
N ILE A 33 17.98 4.62 12.04
CA ILE A 33 16.85 3.73 12.22
C ILE A 33 17.34 2.42 12.82
N SER A 34 16.68 1.99 13.89
CA SER A 34 16.82 0.67 14.51
C SER A 34 15.44 0.17 14.89
N LEU A 35 15.04 -0.97 14.31
CA LEU A 35 13.76 -1.60 14.58
C LEU A 35 14.00 -3.01 15.13
N LYS A 36 13.72 -3.18 16.41
CA LYS A 36 13.80 -4.47 17.08
C LYS A 36 12.41 -5.07 17.14
N LYS A 37 12.28 -6.31 16.69
CA LYS A 37 11.02 -7.05 16.72
C LYS A 37 11.19 -8.32 17.53
N TYR A 38 10.24 -8.56 18.42
CA TYR A 38 10.14 -9.78 19.21
C TYR A 38 8.77 -10.39 18.93
N ASN A 39 8.75 -11.66 18.54
CA ASN A 39 7.51 -12.40 18.37
C ASN A 39 7.55 -13.64 19.26
N ILE A 40 6.47 -13.87 19.98
CA ILE A 40 6.27 -15.08 20.81
C ILE A 40 4.98 -15.72 20.34
N LEU A 41 5.05 -16.97 19.95
CA LEU A 41 3.91 -17.80 19.57
C LEU A 41 3.85 -19.03 20.48
N SER A 42 2.70 -19.25 21.08
CA SER A 42 2.43 -20.43 21.89
C SER A 42 1.10 -21.06 21.46
N THR A 43 1.08 -22.34 21.22
CA THR A 43 -0.11 -23.11 20.88
C THR A 43 -0.18 -24.36 21.76
N PHE A 44 -1.32 -24.56 22.39
CA PHE A 44 -1.64 -25.74 23.17
C PHE A 44 -2.86 -26.42 22.57
N ASN A 45 -2.77 -27.69 22.25
CA ASN A 45 -3.90 -28.53 21.89
C ASN A 45 -4.10 -29.53 23.02
N ILE A 46 -5.27 -29.51 23.63
CA ILE A 46 -5.62 -30.27 24.83
C ILE A 46 -6.79 -31.18 24.50
N HIS A 47 -6.56 -32.47 24.49
CA HIS A 47 -7.60 -33.48 24.35
C HIS A 47 -8.24 -33.73 25.73
N LEU A 48 -9.33 -33.02 26.03
CA LEU A 48 -10.08 -33.15 27.28
C LEU A 48 -10.73 -34.54 27.40
N THR A 49 -11.26 -35.02 26.28
CA THR A 49 -11.80 -36.37 26.12
C THR A 49 -11.39 -36.92 24.74
N LYS A 50 -11.78 -38.15 24.42
CA LYS A 50 -11.54 -38.72 23.08
C LYS A 50 -12.30 -37.98 21.97
N THR A 51 -13.30 -37.16 22.32
CA THR A 51 -14.17 -36.45 21.39
C THR A 51 -14.15 -34.95 21.55
N THR A 52 -13.45 -34.43 22.58
CA THR A 52 -13.41 -33.02 22.92
C THR A 52 -11.97 -32.52 22.90
N GLU A 53 -11.68 -31.55 22.03
CA GLU A 53 -10.39 -30.86 21.94
C GLU A 53 -10.53 -29.37 22.25
N VAL A 54 -9.61 -28.84 23.05
CA VAL A 54 -9.45 -27.40 23.27
C VAL A 54 -8.12 -26.96 22.69
N LYS A 55 -8.16 -25.93 21.84
CA LYS A 55 -6.97 -25.29 21.28
C LYS A 55 -6.85 -23.89 21.86
N VAL A 56 -5.71 -23.59 22.48
CA VAL A 56 -5.39 -22.25 22.95
C VAL A 56 -4.16 -21.76 22.22
N ARG A 57 -4.29 -20.60 21.59
CA ARG A 57 -3.18 -19.94 20.90
C ARG A 57 -2.98 -18.55 21.49
N PHE A 58 -1.74 -18.26 21.78
CA PHE A 58 -1.31 -16.94 22.24
C PHE A 58 -0.18 -16.45 21.32
N GLN A 59 -0.30 -15.23 20.83
CA GLN A 59 0.73 -14.56 20.06
C GLN A 59 0.92 -13.16 20.62
N ALA A 60 2.17 -12.77 20.79
CA ALA A 60 2.55 -11.42 21.16
C ALA A 60 3.67 -10.93 20.24
N ASP A 61 3.46 -9.77 19.65
CA ASP A 61 4.41 -9.06 18.79
C ASP A 61 4.76 -7.73 19.47
N PHE A 62 6.06 -7.47 19.61
CA PHE A 62 6.59 -6.24 20.15
C PHE A 62 7.56 -5.64 19.15
N ASP A 63 7.27 -4.40 18.73
CA ASP A 63 8.14 -3.61 17.85
C ASP A 63 8.66 -2.42 18.65
N ASP A 64 9.97 -2.36 18.85
CA ASP A 64 10.66 -1.22 19.45
C ASP A 64 11.52 -0.53 18.38
N TYR A 65 11.17 0.69 18.09
CA TYR A 65 11.81 1.52 17.06
C TYR A 65 12.54 2.69 17.68
N ARG A 66 13.70 2.99 17.13
CA ARG A 66 14.40 4.27 17.27
C ARG A 66 14.81 4.78 15.90
N GLY A 67 14.72 6.07 15.67
CA GLY A 67 15.13 6.69 14.41
C GLY A 67 15.02 8.20 14.43
N PRO A 68 15.22 8.90 13.29
CA PRO A 68 15.07 10.34 13.21
C PRO A 68 13.69 10.79 13.66
N VAL A 69 13.61 11.99 14.22
CA VAL A 69 12.36 12.58 14.75
C VAL A 69 11.23 12.53 13.73
N ASP A 70 11.52 12.96 12.50
CA ASP A 70 10.53 13.01 11.40
C ASP A 70 10.47 11.72 10.57
N GLY A 71 11.32 10.73 10.88
CA GLY A 71 11.40 9.47 10.17
C GLY A 71 12.25 9.52 8.89
N GLY A 72 12.57 8.35 8.35
CA GLY A 72 13.48 8.23 7.21
C GLY A 72 12.96 8.84 5.92
N ASN A 73 11.67 8.69 5.60
CA ASN A 73 11.07 9.24 4.38
C ASN A 73 11.20 10.75 4.30
N ILE A 74 10.86 11.45 5.39
CA ILE A 74 10.93 12.91 5.48
C ILE A 74 12.38 13.39 5.41
N LEU A 75 13.30 12.68 6.04
CA LEU A 75 14.72 13.03 5.96
C LEU A 75 15.27 12.91 4.53
N PHE A 76 14.90 11.86 3.78
CA PHE A 76 15.29 11.72 2.38
C PHE A 76 14.65 12.81 1.50
N ASP A 77 13.36 13.10 1.70
CA ASP A 77 12.68 14.21 1.06
C ASP A 77 13.42 15.54 1.30
N HIS A 78 13.82 15.82 2.55
CA HIS A 78 14.61 17.02 2.89
C HIS A 78 15.99 17.02 2.24
N ALA A 79 16.67 15.87 2.20
CA ALA A 79 17.98 15.75 1.56
C ALA A 79 17.93 16.05 0.05
N ILE A 80 16.86 15.68 -0.61
CA ILE A 80 16.64 15.93 -2.04
C ILE A 80 16.31 17.41 -2.29
N HIS A 81 15.55 18.04 -1.38
CA HIS A 81 15.10 19.41 -1.55
C HIS A 81 16.08 20.47 -0.99
N ALA A 82 17.12 20.07 -0.24
CA ALA A 82 18.12 21.02 0.23
C ALA A 82 19.18 21.27 -0.85
N SER A 83 19.42 22.54 -1.17
CA SER A 83 20.47 22.94 -2.11
C SER A 83 21.81 23.07 -1.39
N PRO A 84 22.84 22.27 -1.74
CA PRO A 84 24.15 22.37 -1.13
C PRO A 84 24.93 23.64 -1.54
N VAL A 85 24.43 24.37 -2.55
CA VAL A 85 25.00 25.65 -3.00
C VAL A 85 24.60 26.78 -2.07
N ASP A 86 23.41 26.68 -1.44
CA ASP A 86 22.86 27.75 -0.61
C ASP A 86 23.54 27.77 0.77
N PHE A 87 23.88 26.61 1.33
CA PHE A 87 24.57 26.50 2.62
C PHE A 87 25.25 25.13 2.81
N PRO A 88 26.36 25.05 3.57
CA PRO A 88 26.99 23.80 3.91
C PRO A 88 26.21 23.08 5.03
N LYS A 89 26.53 21.80 5.28
CA LYS A 89 25.97 21.06 6.41
C LYS A 89 26.25 21.74 7.77
N TYR A 90 27.44 22.25 7.97
CA TYR A 90 27.87 23.13 9.09
C TYR A 90 29.12 23.90 8.68
N TYR A 91 29.35 25.03 9.34
CA TYR A 91 30.54 25.86 9.19
C TYR A 91 31.65 25.45 10.15
N ALA A 92 32.90 25.70 9.81
CA ALA A 92 33.97 25.72 10.76
C ALA A 92 33.84 26.98 11.69
N PRO A 93 34.21 26.90 12.99
CA PRO A 93 34.10 28.05 13.87
C PRO A 93 34.96 29.22 13.38
N ASP A 94 34.37 30.39 13.29
CA ASP A 94 35.07 31.65 13.11
C ASP A 94 35.64 32.17 14.46
N LEU A 95 36.33 33.31 14.47
CA LEU A 95 36.93 33.86 15.67
C LEU A 95 35.93 34.17 16.80
N GLN A 96 34.67 34.49 16.43
CA GLN A 96 33.62 34.83 17.41
C GLN A 96 32.95 33.57 17.99
N ASN A 97 32.98 32.47 17.28
CA ASN A 97 32.29 31.22 17.65
C ASN A 97 33.24 30.07 18.06
N GLN A 98 34.52 30.35 18.35
CA GLN A 98 35.50 29.33 18.75
C GLN A 98 35.17 28.61 20.07
N GLY A 99 34.42 29.25 20.96
CA GLY A 99 34.01 28.68 22.25
C GLY A 99 32.63 28.07 22.30
N VAL A 100 31.93 27.98 21.17
CA VAL A 100 30.55 27.45 21.09
C VAL A 100 30.56 25.93 21.13
N GLY A 101 29.74 25.33 22.00
CA GLY A 101 29.66 23.88 22.19
C GLY A 101 28.79 23.13 21.22
N HIS A 102 27.98 23.82 20.43
CA HIS A 102 27.08 23.24 19.45
C HIS A 102 27.61 23.35 18.01
N PRO A 103 27.19 22.49 17.08
CA PRO A 103 27.53 22.59 15.66
C PRO A 103 26.93 23.88 15.05
N LEU A 104 27.70 24.53 14.18
CA LEU A 104 27.30 25.77 13.50
C LEU A 104 26.59 25.39 12.17
N PHE A 105 25.37 24.87 12.25
CA PHE A 105 24.64 24.38 11.06
C PHE A 105 24.38 25.48 10.05
N GLY A 106 24.69 25.24 8.78
CA GLY A 106 24.48 26.20 7.72
C GLY A 106 22.97 26.37 7.43
N ASN A 107 22.56 27.62 7.15
CA ASN A 107 21.22 27.95 6.66
C ASN A 107 21.23 29.32 5.96
N MET A 108 20.09 29.72 5.41
CA MET A 108 19.88 30.99 4.69
C MET A 108 19.00 31.95 5.48
N ASP A 109 18.99 33.22 5.07
CA ASP A 109 18.02 34.23 5.51
C ASP A 109 16.57 33.83 5.19
N GLY A 110 15.68 34.22 6.08
CA GLY A 110 14.27 33.86 5.98
C GLY A 110 13.98 32.58 6.76
N ALA A 111 13.02 32.63 7.63
CA ALA A 111 12.64 31.50 8.47
C ALA A 111 12.36 30.24 7.64
N ASN A 112 12.82 29.09 8.14
CA ASN A 112 12.37 27.77 7.73
C ASN A 112 13.09 27.07 6.55
N HIS A 113 14.32 27.43 6.21
CA HIS A 113 15.15 26.57 5.37
C HIS A 113 15.50 25.27 6.11
N ILE A 114 15.62 24.18 5.36
CA ILE A 114 15.88 22.86 5.91
C ILE A 114 17.32 22.47 5.67
N ASN A 115 18.06 22.29 6.76
CA ASN A 115 19.34 21.59 6.71
C ASN A 115 19.12 20.12 7.09
N PRO A 116 19.17 19.16 6.11
CA PRO A 116 18.88 17.75 6.37
C PRO A 116 19.80 17.13 7.42
N TYR A 117 21.05 17.59 7.47
CA TYR A 117 22.00 17.08 8.42
C TYR A 117 21.69 17.55 9.85
N ALA A 118 21.29 18.81 10.03
CA ALA A 118 20.82 19.33 11.31
C ALA A 118 19.60 18.55 11.80
N ILE A 119 18.60 18.29 10.92
CA ILE A 119 17.41 17.51 11.25
C ILE A 119 17.78 16.08 11.63
N MET A 120 18.66 15.43 10.86
CA MET A 120 19.13 14.07 11.15
C MET A 120 19.79 13.97 12.53
N THR A 121 20.48 15.02 12.97
CA THR A 121 21.26 15.03 14.21
C THR A 121 20.57 15.73 15.37
N SER A 122 19.43 16.41 15.16
CA SER A 122 18.74 17.19 16.20
C SER A 122 18.09 16.35 17.30
N GLY A 123 17.88 15.05 17.08
CA GLY A 123 17.21 14.23 18.06
C GLY A 123 16.86 12.84 17.53
N TYR A 124 15.99 12.18 18.27
CA TYR A 124 15.49 10.85 17.92
C TYR A 124 14.05 10.67 18.40
N LYS A 125 13.35 9.77 17.72
CA LYS A 125 12.03 9.29 18.09
C LYS A 125 12.12 7.83 18.50
N ASP A 126 11.55 7.50 19.64
CA ASP A 126 11.29 6.14 20.06
C ASP A 126 9.80 5.86 19.91
N TYR A 127 9.44 4.72 19.34
CA TYR A 127 8.09 4.21 19.46
C TYR A 127 8.08 2.74 19.91
N SER A 128 7.04 2.38 20.62
CA SER A 128 6.74 0.98 20.93
C SER A 128 5.35 0.62 20.41
N ARG A 129 5.26 -0.48 19.70
CA ARG A 129 4.01 -1.09 19.25
C ARG A 129 3.92 -2.49 19.82
N THR A 130 2.82 -2.77 20.50
CA THR A 130 2.54 -4.08 21.04
C THR A 130 1.24 -4.60 20.46
N THR A 131 1.25 -5.82 19.93
CA THR A 131 0.04 -6.54 19.49
C THR A 131 -0.03 -7.87 20.22
N ILE A 132 -1.10 -8.08 20.97
CA ILE A 132 -1.37 -9.33 21.68
C ILE A 132 -2.64 -9.94 21.10
N SER A 133 -2.57 -11.20 20.69
CA SER A 133 -3.69 -11.99 20.21
C SER A 133 -3.82 -13.24 21.09
N ALA A 134 -5.00 -13.44 21.65
CA ALA A 134 -5.36 -14.64 22.38
C ALA A 134 -6.59 -15.29 21.72
N GLN A 135 -6.51 -16.60 21.50
CA GLN A 135 -7.54 -17.39 20.85
C GLN A 135 -7.82 -18.64 21.67
N ALA A 136 -9.09 -18.97 21.80
CA ALA A 136 -9.55 -20.23 22.39
C ALA A 136 -10.56 -20.88 21.44
N GLU A 137 -10.38 -22.16 21.19
CA GLU A 137 -11.24 -22.95 20.33
C GLU A 137 -11.62 -24.23 21.08
N LEU A 138 -12.89 -24.53 21.09
CA LEU A 138 -13.45 -25.77 21.62
C LEU A 138 -14.05 -26.54 20.45
N GLU A 139 -13.55 -27.73 20.19
CA GLU A 139 -14.08 -28.64 19.18
C GLU A 139 -14.64 -29.88 19.83
N GLN A 140 -15.86 -30.25 19.47
CA GLN A 140 -16.55 -31.42 19.90
C GLN A 140 -16.92 -32.30 18.72
N ASN A 141 -16.38 -33.50 18.66
CA ASN A 141 -16.82 -34.55 17.76
C ASN A 141 -18.12 -35.15 18.28
N LEU A 142 -19.15 -35.17 17.41
CA LEU A 142 -20.47 -35.68 17.72
C LEU A 142 -20.82 -36.94 16.91
N ASP A 143 -19.82 -37.78 16.59
CA ASP A 143 -20.01 -39.04 15.88
C ASP A 143 -20.97 -39.99 16.60
N PHE A 144 -21.15 -39.81 17.91
CA PHE A 144 -22.13 -40.57 18.68
C PHE A 144 -23.58 -40.18 18.37
N ILE A 145 -23.84 -38.99 17.79
CA ILE A 145 -25.12 -38.56 17.28
C ILE A 145 -25.24 -38.98 15.80
N THR A 146 -24.27 -38.56 15.00
CA THR A 146 -24.16 -38.94 13.59
C THR A 146 -22.70 -38.84 13.13
N LYS A 147 -22.24 -39.87 12.44
CA LYS A 147 -20.83 -39.95 11.99
C LYS A 147 -20.50 -38.77 11.07
N GLY A 148 -19.40 -38.07 11.36
CA GLY A 148 -18.90 -36.95 10.60
C GLY A 148 -19.43 -35.59 11.03
N LEU A 149 -20.21 -35.51 12.12
CA LEU A 149 -20.66 -34.23 12.71
C LEU A 149 -19.65 -33.72 13.73
N THR A 150 -19.21 -32.47 13.56
CA THR A 150 -18.38 -31.74 14.51
C THR A 150 -18.99 -30.36 14.80
N VAL A 151 -18.86 -29.89 16.03
CA VAL A 151 -19.25 -28.54 16.44
C VAL A 151 -18.04 -27.87 17.04
N GLN A 152 -17.86 -26.59 16.71
CA GLN A 152 -16.73 -25.80 17.16
C GLN A 152 -17.19 -24.43 17.64
N GLY A 153 -16.70 -24.01 18.81
CA GLY A 153 -16.77 -22.64 19.29
C GLY A 153 -15.40 -22.00 19.24
N HIS A 154 -15.31 -20.78 18.73
CA HIS A 154 -14.06 -20.03 18.67
C HIS A 154 -14.28 -18.64 19.27
N PHE A 155 -13.36 -18.23 20.11
CA PHE A 155 -13.25 -16.89 20.68
C PHE A 155 -11.84 -16.36 20.43
N SER A 156 -11.73 -15.13 19.96
CA SER A 156 -10.44 -14.46 19.91
C SER A 156 -10.53 -12.99 20.30
N THR A 157 -9.48 -12.49 20.90
CA THR A 157 -9.28 -11.08 21.18
C THR A 157 -7.92 -10.62 20.67
N VAL A 158 -7.89 -9.42 20.08
CA VAL A 158 -6.65 -8.74 19.69
C VAL A 158 -6.61 -7.41 20.42
N ARG A 159 -5.48 -7.14 21.03
CA ARG A 159 -5.16 -5.85 21.65
C ARG A 159 -3.92 -5.28 20.99
N ARG A 160 -4.02 -4.05 20.50
CA ARG A 160 -2.87 -3.32 19.97
C ARG A 160 -2.74 -2.00 20.71
N SER A 161 -1.53 -1.71 21.16
CA SER A 161 -1.15 -0.40 21.67
C SER A 161 0.03 0.15 20.89
N TYR A 162 0.05 1.44 20.70
CA TYR A 162 1.13 2.20 20.11
C TYR A 162 1.29 3.51 20.86
N PHE A 163 2.53 3.91 21.07
CA PHE A 163 2.88 5.27 21.49
C PHE A 163 4.25 5.63 20.93
N ASP A 164 4.48 6.92 20.74
CA ASP A 164 5.80 7.41 20.42
C ASP A 164 6.17 8.62 21.30
N VAL A 165 7.46 8.82 21.43
CA VAL A 165 8.06 9.97 22.10
C VAL A 165 9.26 10.45 21.29
N SER A 166 9.39 11.76 21.18
CA SER A 166 10.54 12.39 20.55
C SER A 166 11.35 13.18 21.56
N ARG A 167 12.67 13.12 21.41
CA ARG A 167 13.62 13.93 22.16
C ARG A 167 14.49 14.66 21.16
N SER A 168 14.43 15.98 21.13
CA SER A 168 15.15 16.79 20.18
C SER A 168 15.53 18.15 20.76
N TYR A 169 16.61 18.70 20.29
CA TYR A 169 16.96 20.08 20.47
C TYR A 169 16.61 20.88 19.21
N THR A 170 16.46 22.18 19.33
CA THR A 170 16.31 23.08 18.19
C THR A 170 17.72 23.49 17.73
N PRO A 171 18.17 23.08 16.54
CA PRO A 171 19.53 23.43 16.08
C PRO A 171 19.74 24.92 15.98
N TYR A 172 20.97 25.37 16.26
CA TYR A 172 21.41 26.71 15.93
C TYR A 172 21.84 26.78 14.47
N TYR A 173 21.29 27.75 13.75
CA TYR A 173 21.57 27.97 12.34
C TYR A 173 22.38 29.22 12.12
N TYR A 174 23.30 29.16 11.16
CA TYR A 174 24.24 30.21 10.84
C TYR A 174 24.30 30.46 9.34
N LYS A 175 24.60 31.70 8.97
CA LYS A 175 24.98 32.10 7.61
C LYS A 175 26.27 32.87 7.64
N VAL A 176 26.95 33.03 6.49
CA VAL A 176 28.06 33.96 6.33
C VAL A 176 27.51 35.39 6.33
N GLY A 177 27.83 36.15 7.35
CA GLY A 177 27.46 37.57 7.44
C GLY A 177 28.44 38.46 6.67
N PHE A 178 29.74 38.15 6.76
CA PHE A 178 30.80 38.84 6.04
C PHE A 178 31.89 37.85 5.60
N TYR A 179 32.43 38.05 4.41
CA TYR A 179 33.54 37.25 3.87
C TYR A 179 34.65 38.20 3.38
N ASP A 180 35.83 38.04 3.93
CA ASP A 180 37.04 38.73 3.49
C ASP A 180 37.82 37.87 2.52
N LYS A 181 37.87 38.28 1.25
CA LYS A 181 38.54 37.54 0.17
C LYS A 181 40.08 37.58 0.28
N GLU A 182 40.65 38.58 0.94
CA GLU A 182 42.11 38.71 1.05
C GLU A 182 42.69 37.76 2.09
N SER A 183 42.02 37.62 3.21
CA SER A 183 42.42 36.73 4.31
C SER A 183 41.76 35.36 4.30
N ASP A 184 40.82 35.10 3.34
CA ASP A 184 39.98 33.92 3.28
C ASP A 184 39.24 33.63 4.60
N ASN A 185 38.86 34.71 5.31
CA ASN A 185 38.14 34.63 6.59
C ASN A 185 36.68 35.04 6.44
N TYR A 186 35.84 34.41 7.21
CA TYR A 186 34.42 34.78 7.30
C TYR A 186 33.99 35.03 8.74
N VAL A 187 32.91 35.79 8.88
CA VAL A 187 32.20 36.03 10.15
C VAL A 187 30.80 35.44 10.00
N LEU A 188 30.45 34.56 10.92
CA LEU A 188 29.16 33.92 10.95
C LEU A 188 28.16 34.75 11.75
N GLN A 189 26.94 34.79 11.20
CA GLN A 189 25.79 35.40 11.86
C GLN A 189 24.80 34.29 12.23
N ALA A 190 24.43 34.24 13.53
CA ALA A 190 23.38 33.35 14.00
C ALA A 190 22.01 33.82 13.44
N LEU A 191 21.22 32.90 12.93
CA LEU A 191 19.89 33.16 12.37
C LEU A 191 18.77 33.02 13.41
N ASN A 192 18.97 32.18 14.43
CA ASN A 192 17.99 31.89 15.46
C ASN A 192 18.59 31.85 16.87
N PRO A 193 19.30 32.94 17.31
CA PRO A 193 20.03 32.96 18.59
C PRO A 193 19.11 32.72 19.79
N ASP A 194 17.87 33.17 19.75
CA ASP A 194 16.92 33.11 20.88
C ASP A 194 16.08 31.81 20.91
N SER A 195 16.07 31.01 19.84
CA SER A 195 15.24 29.81 19.75
C SER A 195 16.01 28.50 19.67
N GLY A 196 17.34 28.58 19.44
CA GLY A 196 18.20 27.39 19.48
C GLY A 196 18.34 26.85 20.91
N THR A 197 18.55 25.54 21.05
CA THR A 197 18.77 24.90 22.35
C THR A 197 19.91 23.87 22.25
N GLU A 198 20.66 23.67 23.33
CA GLU A 198 21.73 22.67 23.43
C GLU A 198 21.30 21.41 24.20
N TYR A 199 20.08 21.40 24.73
CA TYR A 199 19.52 20.28 25.48
C TYR A 199 18.32 19.70 24.78
N LEU A 200 18.10 18.40 24.97
CA LEU A 200 16.96 17.69 24.40
C LEU A 200 15.66 18.08 25.12
N GLY A 201 14.72 18.61 24.36
CA GLY A 201 13.34 18.74 24.75
C GLY A 201 12.63 17.37 24.66
N TYR A 202 11.41 17.32 25.18
CA TYR A 202 10.55 16.13 25.17
C TYR A 202 9.20 16.45 24.53
N SER A 203 8.74 15.57 23.62
CA SER A 203 7.43 15.67 23.00
C SER A 203 6.79 14.29 22.92
N GLU A 204 5.52 14.21 23.30
CA GLU A 204 4.72 13.01 23.10
C GLU A 204 4.02 13.07 21.74
N GLY A 205 4.12 11.99 20.98
CA GLY A 205 3.40 11.81 19.74
C GLY A 205 2.05 11.10 19.91
N PRO A 206 1.45 10.60 18.83
CA PRO A 206 0.18 9.91 18.89
C PRO A 206 0.24 8.64 19.74
N LYS A 207 -0.87 8.40 20.43
CA LYS A 207 -1.13 7.17 21.19
C LYS A 207 -2.30 6.47 20.53
N ASP A 208 -2.19 5.17 20.28
CA ASP A 208 -3.24 4.38 19.64
C ASP A 208 -3.55 3.13 20.45
N VAL A 209 -4.83 2.91 20.73
CA VAL A 209 -5.31 1.76 21.48
C VAL A 209 -6.47 1.12 20.71
N TYR A 210 -6.21 -0.10 20.21
CA TYR A 210 -7.17 -0.86 19.43
C TYR A 210 -7.53 -2.16 20.13
N THR A 211 -8.83 -2.50 20.07
CA THR A 211 -9.36 -3.76 20.59
C THR A 211 -10.23 -4.42 19.53
N GLN A 212 -10.07 -5.73 19.35
CA GLN A 212 -10.98 -6.55 18.57
C GLN A 212 -11.45 -7.73 19.41
N ILE A 213 -12.74 -8.03 19.33
CA ILE A 213 -13.34 -9.27 19.83
C ILE A 213 -14.00 -9.97 18.65
N TYR A 214 -13.72 -11.26 18.51
CA TYR A 214 -14.32 -12.11 17.50
C TYR A 214 -14.83 -13.40 18.12
N MET A 215 -16.06 -13.76 17.79
CA MET A 215 -16.73 -14.97 18.22
C MET A 215 -17.26 -15.73 17.00
N GLN A 216 -17.12 -17.04 17.00
CA GLN A 216 -17.63 -17.90 15.95
C GLN A 216 -18.18 -19.20 16.55
N ALA A 217 -19.30 -19.64 16.05
CA ALA A 217 -19.83 -20.99 16.27
C ALA A 217 -19.98 -21.68 14.91
N LYS A 218 -19.49 -22.90 14.79
CA LYS A 218 -19.45 -23.66 13.55
C LYS A 218 -19.98 -25.06 13.78
N ALA A 219 -20.87 -25.53 12.89
CA ALA A 219 -21.28 -26.91 12.79
C ALA A 219 -20.85 -27.44 11.42
N ASN A 220 -20.11 -28.53 11.40
CA ASN A 220 -19.60 -29.14 10.18
C ASN A 220 -20.00 -30.61 10.14
N TYR A 221 -20.56 -31.02 9.02
CA TYR A 221 -20.92 -32.40 8.73
C TYR A 221 -20.22 -32.84 7.45
N THR A 222 -19.50 -33.94 7.50
CA THR A 222 -18.84 -34.52 6.31
C THR A 222 -18.96 -36.02 6.39
N ARG A 223 -19.57 -36.63 5.36
CA ARG A 223 -19.77 -38.08 5.32
C ARG A 223 -19.78 -38.63 3.93
N LYS A 224 -19.17 -39.81 3.78
CA LYS A 224 -19.17 -40.57 2.54
C LYS A 224 -20.20 -41.73 2.62
N PHE A 225 -21.07 -41.79 1.63
CA PHE A 225 -22.11 -42.83 1.45
C PHE A 225 -21.84 -43.57 0.13
N GLY A 226 -21.03 -44.62 0.19
CA GLY A 226 -20.62 -45.34 -1.03
C GLY A 226 -19.81 -44.40 -1.95
N LEU A 227 -20.39 -44.07 -3.12
CA LEU A 227 -19.80 -43.17 -4.11
C LEU A 227 -20.15 -41.69 -3.88
N HIS A 228 -20.99 -41.39 -2.89
CA HIS A 228 -21.48 -40.04 -2.62
C HIS A 228 -20.75 -39.42 -1.45
N ASP A 229 -20.10 -38.30 -1.65
CA ASP A 229 -19.47 -37.46 -0.63
C ASP A 229 -20.38 -36.25 -0.35
N VAL A 230 -20.84 -36.12 0.89
CA VAL A 230 -21.74 -35.03 1.31
C VAL A 230 -21.07 -34.21 2.39
N GLY A 231 -21.07 -32.89 2.22
CA GLY A 231 -20.61 -31.94 3.20
C GLY A 231 -21.63 -30.84 3.46
N ALA A 232 -21.77 -30.46 4.73
CA ALA A 232 -22.57 -29.33 5.14
C ALA A 232 -21.83 -28.54 6.22
N LEU A 233 -21.78 -27.22 6.09
CA LEU A 233 -21.17 -26.30 7.04
C LEU A 233 -22.15 -25.18 7.34
N LEU A 234 -22.33 -24.86 8.63
CA LEU A 234 -23.04 -23.67 9.10
C LEU A 234 -22.14 -22.93 10.06
N VAL A 235 -22.00 -21.61 9.86
CA VAL A 235 -21.17 -20.73 10.67
C VAL A 235 -21.97 -19.52 11.09
N TYR A 236 -21.99 -19.22 12.38
CA TYR A 236 -22.36 -17.92 12.92
C TYR A 236 -21.10 -17.20 13.36
N GLN A 237 -20.99 -15.91 13.03
CA GLN A 237 -19.87 -15.07 13.44
C GLN A 237 -20.31 -13.71 13.91
N ARG A 238 -19.56 -13.16 14.86
CA ARG A 238 -19.70 -11.78 15.35
C ARG A 238 -18.33 -11.17 15.58
N LYS A 239 -18.13 -9.97 15.04
CA LYS A 239 -16.90 -9.17 15.18
C LYS A 239 -17.25 -7.81 15.77
N GLU A 240 -16.45 -7.36 16.72
CA GLU A 240 -16.51 -6.03 17.31
C GLU A 240 -15.11 -5.42 17.37
N GLU A 241 -14.95 -4.20 16.86
CA GLU A 241 -13.69 -3.43 16.86
C GLU A 241 -13.91 -2.10 17.57
N LEU A 242 -12.97 -1.71 18.42
CA LEU A 242 -13.02 -0.48 19.20
C LEU A 242 -11.69 0.25 19.15
N LEU A 243 -11.73 1.58 18.92
CA LEU A 243 -10.61 2.49 19.08
C LEU A 243 -10.74 3.21 20.43
N GLY A 244 -9.77 3.05 21.33
CA GLY A 244 -9.83 3.59 22.70
C GLY A 244 -9.60 5.11 22.77
N ASN A 245 -8.89 5.68 21.81
CA ASN A 245 -8.53 7.10 21.73
C ASN A 245 -8.86 7.71 20.35
N ALA A 246 -10.09 7.55 19.91
CA ALA A 246 -10.52 7.82 18.54
C ALA A 246 -10.65 9.30 18.14
N GLY A 247 -10.49 10.24 19.06
CA GLY A 247 -10.55 11.69 18.81
C GLY A 247 -11.94 12.25 18.47
N SER A 248 -12.97 11.40 18.28
CA SER A 248 -14.36 11.82 18.08
C SER A 248 -15.34 10.75 18.56
N VAL A 249 -16.56 11.17 18.93
CA VAL A 249 -17.61 10.24 19.38
C VAL A 249 -17.92 9.19 18.32
N ILE A 250 -18.08 9.57 17.05
CA ILE A 250 -18.41 8.63 15.96
C ILE A 250 -17.32 7.56 15.81
N LYS A 251 -16.04 7.94 15.87
CA LYS A 251 -14.93 7.00 15.76
C LYS A 251 -14.75 6.13 17.01
N SER A 252 -15.15 6.61 18.19
CA SER A 252 -15.05 5.89 19.45
C SER A 252 -16.12 4.80 19.65
N LEU A 253 -17.20 4.83 18.86
CA LEU A 253 -18.21 3.78 18.91
C LEU A 253 -17.67 2.47 18.30
N PRO A 254 -18.01 1.29 18.82
CA PRO A 254 -17.56 0.03 18.27
C PRO A 254 -18.07 -0.19 16.84
N LYS A 255 -17.23 -0.78 15.98
CA LYS A 255 -17.62 -1.30 14.65
C LYS A 255 -18.10 -2.73 14.84
N ARG A 256 -19.33 -3.04 14.48
CA ARG A 256 -19.93 -4.35 14.67
C ARG A 256 -20.42 -4.94 13.36
N ASN A 257 -20.02 -6.18 13.14
CA ASN A 257 -20.49 -7.01 12.05
C ASN A 257 -20.91 -8.36 12.64
N GLN A 258 -21.96 -8.94 12.10
CA GLN A 258 -22.38 -10.31 12.41
C GLN A 258 -22.96 -10.98 11.17
N GLY A 259 -22.94 -12.31 11.15
CA GLY A 259 -23.50 -13.02 10.01
C GLY A 259 -23.65 -14.50 10.24
N ILE A 260 -24.49 -15.09 9.42
CA ILE A 260 -24.63 -16.54 9.28
C ILE A 260 -24.20 -16.88 7.86
N SER A 261 -23.34 -17.88 7.72
CA SER A 261 -22.91 -18.40 6.43
C SER A 261 -23.02 -19.92 6.41
N GLY A 262 -23.29 -20.46 5.24
CA GLY A 262 -23.41 -21.89 5.09
C GLY A 262 -22.83 -22.37 3.78
N ARG A 263 -22.43 -23.65 3.76
CA ARG A 263 -21.97 -24.37 2.57
C ARG A 263 -22.59 -25.76 2.54
N LEU A 264 -23.07 -26.13 1.39
CA LEU A 264 -23.47 -27.49 1.04
C LEU A 264 -22.57 -27.97 -0.09
N SER A 265 -21.91 -29.09 0.07
CA SER A 265 -21.06 -29.69 -0.96
C SER A 265 -21.47 -31.12 -1.22
N TYR A 266 -21.42 -31.52 -2.49
CA TYR A 266 -21.75 -32.86 -2.96
C TYR A 266 -20.69 -33.30 -3.95
N GLY A 267 -20.19 -34.52 -3.79
CA GLY A 267 -19.28 -35.18 -4.70
C GLY A 267 -19.85 -36.56 -5.11
N PHE A 268 -19.73 -36.88 -6.37
CA PHE A 268 -20.11 -38.21 -6.88
C PHE A 268 -18.90 -38.89 -7.52
N ASP A 269 -18.51 -40.02 -6.96
CA ASP A 269 -17.45 -40.93 -7.42
C ASP A 269 -16.11 -40.20 -7.71
N SER A 270 -15.83 -39.12 -6.95
CA SER A 270 -14.66 -38.25 -7.17
C SER A 270 -14.54 -37.70 -8.59
N ARG A 271 -15.66 -37.65 -9.35
CA ARG A 271 -15.75 -37.15 -10.72
C ARG A 271 -16.53 -35.86 -10.84
N TYR A 272 -17.70 -35.80 -10.22
CA TYR A 272 -18.60 -34.64 -10.30
C TYR A 272 -18.74 -34.01 -8.94
N PHE A 273 -18.59 -32.66 -8.88
CA PHE A 273 -18.69 -31.89 -7.65
C PHE A 273 -19.65 -30.74 -7.83
N GLY A 274 -20.51 -30.54 -6.85
CA GLY A 274 -21.40 -29.41 -6.75
C GLY A 274 -21.28 -28.74 -5.39
N GLU A 275 -21.34 -27.43 -5.34
CA GLU A 275 -21.26 -26.65 -4.11
C GLU A 275 -22.25 -25.49 -4.15
N PHE A 276 -22.94 -25.28 -3.04
CA PHE A 276 -23.76 -24.10 -2.80
C PHE A 276 -23.29 -23.42 -1.52
N ASN A 277 -23.01 -22.12 -1.59
CA ASN A 277 -22.65 -21.31 -0.43
C ASN A 277 -23.62 -20.15 -0.30
N PHE A 278 -23.81 -19.68 0.92
CA PHE A 278 -24.51 -18.43 1.18
C PHE A 278 -23.88 -17.69 2.37
N GLY A 279 -23.96 -16.38 2.32
CA GLY A 279 -23.69 -15.48 3.44
C GLY A 279 -24.87 -14.56 3.66
N TYR A 280 -25.33 -14.46 4.92
CA TYR A 280 -26.29 -13.47 5.36
C TYR A 280 -25.63 -12.61 6.43
N ASN A 281 -25.12 -11.46 6.01
CA ASN A 281 -24.22 -10.63 6.79
C ASN A 281 -24.85 -9.29 7.11
N GLY A 282 -24.64 -8.80 8.33
CA GLY A 282 -25.14 -7.52 8.81
C GLY A 282 -24.01 -6.59 9.24
N SER A 283 -24.12 -5.31 8.88
CA SER A 283 -23.20 -4.24 9.25
C SER A 283 -23.95 -3.06 9.86
N GLU A 284 -23.49 -2.56 11.00
CA GLU A 284 -24.06 -1.38 11.65
C GLU A 284 -23.79 -0.06 10.90
N ARG A 285 -23.02 -0.12 9.81
CA ARG A 285 -22.75 1.02 8.94
C ARG A 285 -24.02 1.53 8.26
N PHE A 286 -24.99 0.64 8.03
CA PHE A 286 -26.24 0.88 7.32
C PHE A 286 -27.44 1.03 8.26
N ALA A 287 -28.48 1.70 7.77
CA ALA A 287 -29.78 1.78 8.45
C ALA A 287 -30.39 0.39 8.67
N LYS A 288 -31.34 0.29 9.61
CA LYS A 288 -31.90 -1.00 10.04
C LYS A 288 -32.44 -1.84 8.88
N ASN A 289 -33.07 -1.21 7.89
CA ASN A 289 -33.67 -1.89 6.74
C ASN A 289 -32.64 -2.34 5.68
N GLU A 290 -31.48 -1.67 5.61
CA GLU A 290 -30.38 -1.95 4.66
C GLU A 290 -29.21 -2.69 5.30
N ARG A 291 -29.32 -3.04 6.58
CA ARG A 291 -28.25 -3.59 7.40
C ARG A 291 -27.78 -4.96 6.95
N TYR A 292 -28.69 -5.82 6.51
CA TYR A 292 -28.41 -7.20 6.16
C TYR A 292 -28.42 -7.43 4.66
N GLY A 293 -27.39 -8.12 4.16
CA GLY A 293 -27.28 -8.54 2.78
C GLY A 293 -27.20 -10.08 2.64
N PHE A 294 -27.86 -10.63 1.61
CA PHE A 294 -27.81 -12.04 1.28
C PHE A 294 -26.97 -12.27 0.03
N PHE A 295 -25.93 -13.12 0.13
CA PHE A 295 -24.91 -13.32 -0.88
C PHE A 295 -24.74 -14.81 -1.16
N PRO A 296 -25.54 -15.38 -2.08
CA PRO A 296 -25.42 -16.78 -2.49
C PRO A 296 -24.35 -16.98 -3.55
N SER A 297 -23.78 -18.19 -3.59
CA SER A 297 -22.91 -18.65 -4.67
C SER A 297 -23.09 -20.14 -4.95
N ILE A 298 -22.84 -20.53 -6.19
CA ILE A 298 -22.89 -21.90 -6.68
C ILE A 298 -21.60 -22.23 -7.41
N GLY A 299 -21.12 -23.46 -7.25
CA GLY A 299 -19.97 -23.98 -7.95
C GLY A 299 -20.21 -25.40 -8.46
N ALA A 300 -19.60 -25.70 -9.59
CA ALA A 300 -19.56 -27.06 -10.15
C ALA A 300 -18.15 -27.38 -10.64
N ALA A 301 -17.74 -28.63 -10.49
CA ALA A 301 -16.49 -29.10 -11.07
C ALA A 301 -16.61 -30.52 -11.59
N TRP A 302 -15.87 -30.80 -12.66
CA TRP A 302 -15.77 -32.11 -13.28
C TRP A 302 -14.32 -32.55 -13.36
N MET A 303 -14.02 -33.65 -12.70
CA MET A 303 -12.72 -34.32 -12.78
C MET A 303 -12.70 -35.23 -13.98
N VAL A 304 -12.42 -34.67 -15.14
CA VAL A 304 -12.44 -35.38 -16.44
C VAL A 304 -11.44 -36.54 -16.44
N SER A 305 -10.30 -36.34 -15.77
CA SER A 305 -9.26 -37.38 -15.67
C SER A 305 -9.69 -38.63 -14.91
N ASN A 306 -10.80 -38.61 -14.15
CA ASN A 306 -11.32 -39.76 -13.45
C ASN A 306 -12.32 -40.56 -14.30
N GLU A 307 -12.59 -40.13 -15.54
CA GLU A 307 -13.48 -40.87 -16.46
C GLU A 307 -12.76 -42.03 -17.14
N GLY A 308 -13.52 -43.08 -17.47
CA GLY A 308 -12.96 -44.27 -18.08
C GLY A 308 -12.29 -44.05 -19.44
N PHE A 309 -12.76 -43.09 -20.22
CA PHE A 309 -12.17 -42.71 -21.50
C PHE A 309 -10.83 -42.00 -21.40
N TRP A 310 -10.47 -41.47 -20.21
CA TRP A 310 -9.21 -40.75 -19.99
C TRP A 310 -7.99 -41.65 -19.78
N ARG A 311 -8.19 -42.91 -19.38
CA ARG A 311 -7.15 -43.89 -19.07
C ARG A 311 -6.02 -44.00 -20.09
N PRO A 312 -6.27 -43.95 -21.42
CA PRO A 312 -5.20 -44.07 -22.42
C PRO A 312 -4.17 -42.95 -22.37
N ILE A 313 -4.55 -41.77 -21.92
CA ILE A 313 -3.70 -40.58 -21.87
C ILE A 313 -3.21 -40.21 -20.44
N GLU A 314 -3.64 -40.95 -19.43
CA GLU A 314 -3.34 -40.71 -18.02
C GLU A 314 -1.82 -40.61 -17.72
N LYS A 315 -0.99 -41.38 -18.46
CA LYS A 315 0.49 -41.30 -18.31
C LYS A 315 1.08 -39.96 -18.74
N VAL A 316 0.42 -39.26 -19.66
CA VAL A 316 0.84 -37.95 -20.20
C VAL A 316 0.09 -36.83 -19.47
N ALA A 317 -1.24 -36.96 -19.38
CA ALA A 317 -2.10 -35.99 -18.70
C ALA A 317 -2.79 -36.71 -17.52
N ASN A 318 -2.15 -36.65 -16.37
CA ASN A 318 -2.60 -37.35 -15.16
C ASN A 318 -3.75 -36.65 -14.44
N LYS A 319 -4.03 -35.39 -14.76
CA LYS A 319 -5.13 -34.62 -14.17
C LYS A 319 -5.74 -33.68 -15.22
N LEU A 320 -7.05 -33.68 -15.31
CA LEU A 320 -7.84 -32.62 -15.94
C LEU A 320 -9.07 -32.39 -15.09
N LYS A 321 -9.20 -31.19 -14.53
CA LYS A 321 -10.39 -30.73 -13.81
C LYS A 321 -10.90 -29.44 -14.42
N LEU A 322 -12.16 -29.42 -14.76
CA LEU A 322 -12.89 -28.23 -15.19
C LEU A 322 -13.71 -27.70 -14.02
N LYS A 323 -13.76 -26.38 -13.85
CA LYS A 323 -14.49 -25.74 -12.76
C LYS A 323 -15.23 -24.50 -13.22
N LEU A 324 -16.39 -24.28 -12.63
CA LEU A 324 -17.25 -23.12 -12.86
C LEU A 324 -17.79 -22.66 -11.53
N THR A 325 -17.68 -21.35 -11.22
CA THR A 325 -18.33 -20.76 -10.06
C THR A 325 -19.03 -19.47 -10.45
N TYR A 326 -20.19 -19.24 -9.85
CA TYR A 326 -20.91 -17.98 -9.96
C TYR A 326 -21.51 -17.60 -8.61
N GLY A 327 -21.35 -16.33 -8.21
CA GLY A 327 -21.87 -15.91 -6.91
C GLY A 327 -21.91 -14.40 -6.72
N LEU A 328 -22.58 -14.02 -5.63
CA LEU A 328 -22.67 -12.65 -5.15
C LEU A 328 -21.73 -12.45 -3.97
N VAL A 329 -21.08 -11.30 -3.91
CA VAL A 329 -20.26 -10.87 -2.77
C VAL A 329 -20.66 -9.46 -2.39
N GLY A 330 -20.96 -9.24 -1.10
CA GLY A 330 -21.27 -7.93 -0.56
C GLY A 330 -20.02 -7.28 0.04
N ASN A 331 -19.90 -5.98 -0.13
CA ASN A 331 -18.88 -5.15 0.51
C ASN A 331 -19.56 -4.03 1.33
N ASP A 332 -19.26 -3.98 2.63
CA ASP A 332 -19.69 -2.91 3.53
C ASP A 332 -18.59 -1.89 3.85
N ALA A 333 -17.35 -2.13 3.39
CA ALA A 333 -16.22 -1.22 3.56
C ALA A 333 -16.26 -0.06 2.54
N ILE A 334 -17.41 0.60 2.44
CA ILE A 334 -17.67 1.74 1.56
C ILE A 334 -17.46 3.06 2.30
N GLY A 335 -16.94 4.07 1.60
CA GLY A 335 -16.56 5.36 2.20
C GLY A 335 -15.34 5.27 3.12
N SER A 336 -15.06 6.34 3.85
CA SER A 336 -13.96 6.44 4.80
C SER A 336 -14.32 5.91 6.19
N ASP A 337 -13.34 5.81 7.09
CA ASP A 337 -13.57 5.44 8.50
C ASP A 337 -14.45 6.45 9.27
N SER A 338 -14.51 7.70 8.81
CA SER A 338 -15.44 8.72 9.34
C SER A 338 -16.86 8.61 8.78
N ASP A 339 -17.05 7.85 7.68
CA ASP A 339 -18.34 7.65 7.01
C ASP A 339 -19.12 6.47 7.62
N ARG A 340 -19.21 6.43 8.94
CA ARG A 340 -20.03 5.44 9.65
C ARG A 340 -21.42 6.00 9.88
N PHE A 341 -22.42 5.12 9.99
CA PHE A 341 -23.81 5.50 10.26
C PHE A 341 -24.34 6.51 9.24
N PHE A 342 -24.30 6.15 7.97
CA PHE A 342 -24.76 6.99 6.85
C PHE A 342 -26.19 7.53 7.02
N TYR A 343 -27.01 6.85 7.80
CA TYR A 343 -28.38 7.24 8.12
C TYR A 343 -28.49 8.37 9.15
N LEU A 344 -27.35 8.82 9.73
CA LEU A 344 -27.30 9.95 10.65
C LEU A 344 -26.68 11.15 9.95
N SER A 345 -27.23 12.35 10.22
CA SER A 345 -26.59 13.61 9.86
C SER A 345 -25.29 13.80 10.66
N ASN A 346 -24.35 14.52 10.06
CA ASN A 346 -23.14 14.94 10.75
C ASN A 346 -22.95 16.44 10.56
N MET A 347 -22.84 17.17 11.67
CA MET A 347 -22.66 18.62 11.69
C MET A 347 -21.38 18.97 12.46
N ASN A 348 -20.61 19.89 11.93
CA ASN A 348 -19.50 20.53 12.64
C ASN A 348 -20.02 21.78 13.36
N MET A 349 -20.06 21.72 14.69
CA MET A 349 -20.54 22.81 15.53
C MET A 349 -19.48 23.89 15.80
N ASN A 350 -18.23 23.66 15.41
CA ASN A 350 -17.10 24.56 15.60
C ASN A 350 -16.37 24.77 14.26
N SER A 351 -17.10 25.23 13.25
CA SER A 351 -16.59 25.48 11.91
C SER A 351 -15.95 26.86 11.84
N SER A 352 -14.62 26.94 11.87
CA SER A 352 -13.88 28.20 11.78
C SER A 352 -14.11 28.94 10.44
N GLY A 353 -14.27 28.19 9.35
CA GLY A 353 -14.59 28.77 8.03
C GLY A 353 -16.00 29.40 7.94
N ARG A 354 -16.87 29.18 8.94
CA ARG A 354 -18.22 29.76 9.07
C ARG A 354 -18.35 30.68 10.29
N GLY A 355 -17.21 30.95 10.94
CA GLY A 355 -17.18 31.78 12.13
C GLY A 355 -17.36 33.27 11.81
N GLN A 356 -17.69 34.02 12.85
CA GLN A 356 -17.88 35.48 12.79
C GLN A 356 -17.25 36.14 14.00
N ILE A 357 -16.81 37.37 13.81
CA ILE A 357 -16.24 38.23 14.85
C ILE A 357 -17.37 39.07 15.47
N PHE A 358 -17.44 39.11 16.79
CA PHE A 358 -18.41 39.87 17.59
C PHE A 358 -17.73 40.83 18.56
N GLY A 359 -18.55 41.68 19.18
CA GLY A 359 -18.13 42.64 20.21
C GLY A 359 -17.72 44.01 19.65
N THR A 360 -17.73 45.02 20.51
CA THR A 360 -17.44 46.42 20.16
C THR A 360 -16.04 46.63 19.59
N ASN A 361 -15.10 45.79 19.99
CA ASN A 361 -13.69 45.86 19.52
C ASN A 361 -13.35 44.79 18.46
N TRP A 362 -14.36 44.13 17.90
CA TRP A 362 -14.19 43.06 16.88
C TRP A 362 -13.16 41.99 17.27
N GLY A 363 -13.02 41.72 18.58
CA GLY A 363 -12.02 40.78 19.12
C GLY A 363 -12.61 39.42 19.54
N ASN A 364 -13.91 39.23 19.50
CA ASN A 364 -14.56 38.00 19.99
C ASN A 364 -14.99 37.14 18.80
N TYR A 365 -14.05 36.34 18.29
CA TYR A 365 -14.35 35.37 17.25
C TYR A 365 -15.16 34.18 17.81
N LYS A 366 -16.20 33.78 17.08
CA LYS A 366 -17.02 32.60 17.36
C LYS A 366 -17.08 31.71 16.13
N ASP A 367 -16.81 30.45 16.31
CA ASP A 367 -17.00 29.44 15.26
C ASP A 367 -18.49 29.35 14.87
N GLY A 368 -18.73 29.05 13.61
CA GLY A 368 -20.06 28.80 13.07
C GLY A 368 -20.38 27.32 13.02
N ILE A 369 -21.48 27.00 12.35
CA ILE A 369 -21.97 25.64 12.13
C ILE A 369 -21.88 25.31 10.65
N SER A 370 -21.45 24.09 10.30
CA SER A 370 -21.48 23.57 8.94
C SER A 370 -22.00 22.14 8.87
N THR A 371 -22.70 21.82 7.81
CA THR A 371 -23.17 20.45 7.54
C THR A 371 -22.05 19.66 6.88
N VAL A 372 -21.60 18.61 7.55
CA VAL A 372 -20.57 17.69 7.01
C VAL A 372 -21.22 16.59 6.17
N ARG A 373 -22.42 16.13 6.56
CA ARG A 373 -23.15 15.08 5.85
C ARG A 373 -24.64 15.15 6.14
N TYR A 374 -25.44 15.03 5.10
CA TYR A 374 -26.87 14.80 5.20
C TYR A 374 -27.18 13.32 5.52
N PRO A 375 -28.26 12.99 6.27
CA PRO A 375 -28.63 11.61 6.54
C PRO A 375 -29.13 10.93 5.26
N ASN A 376 -28.73 9.67 5.05
CA ASN A 376 -29.25 8.86 3.95
C ASN A 376 -29.45 7.42 4.42
N GLU A 377 -30.72 7.02 4.59
CA GLU A 377 -31.11 5.68 5.05
C GLU A 377 -31.06 4.62 3.93
N PHE A 378 -30.90 5.03 2.68
CA PHE A 378 -30.91 4.15 1.51
C PHE A 378 -29.51 3.66 1.09
N ILE A 379 -28.46 4.12 1.79
CA ILE A 379 -27.11 3.62 1.54
C ILE A 379 -27.00 2.17 2.02
N THR A 380 -26.55 1.30 1.13
CA THR A 380 -26.53 -0.15 1.32
C THR A 380 -25.22 -0.77 0.82
N TRP A 381 -25.14 -2.07 0.87
CA TRP A 381 -24.03 -2.88 0.43
C TRP A 381 -23.71 -2.64 -1.06
N GLU A 382 -22.44 -2.49 -1.37
CA GLU A 382 -21.93 -2.67 -2.72
C GLU A 382 -21.94 -4.16 -3.03
N VAL A 383 -22.40 -4.54 -4.23
CA VAL A 383 -22.58 -5.94 -4.63
C VAL A 383 -21.76 -6.26 -5.86
N ALA A 384 -20.92 -7.28 -5.77
CA ALA A 384 -20.16 -7.85 -6.88
C ALA A 384 -20.75 -9.20 -7.31
N LYS A 385 -21.09 -9.34 -8.60
CA LYS A 385 -21.43 -10.59 -9.26
C LYS A 385 -20.14 -11.15 -9.85
N LYS A 386 -19.72 -12.34 -9.41
CA LYS A 386 -18.46 -12.95 -9.81
C LYS A 386 -18.70 -14.25 -10.56
N LEU A 387 -18.11 -14.36 -11.75
CA LEU A 387 -18.02 -15.57 -12.56
C LEU A 387 -16.55 -15.99 -12.63
N ASN A 388 -16.28 -17.27 -12.40
CA ASN A 388 -14.97 -17.87 -12.67
C ASN A 388 -15.15 -19.17 -13.43
N VAL A 389 -14.40 -19.33 -14.51
CA VAL A 389 -14.32 -20.56 -15.32
C VAL A 389 -12.85 -20.96 -15.37
N GLY A 390 -12.54 -22.16 -14.91
CA GLY A 390 -11.16 -22.60 -14.81
C GLY A 390 -10.92 -24.04 -15.24
N ALA A 391 -9.67 -24.31 -15.57
CA ALA A 391 -9.15 -25.64 -15.84
C ALA A 391 -7.85 -25.87 -15.05
N GLU A 392 -7.71 -27.07 -14.51
CA GLU A 392 -6.49 -27.56 -13.88
C GLU A 392 -5.99 -28.77 -14.66
N LEU A 393 -4.76 -28.69 -15.16
CA LEU A 393 -4.12 -29.72 -15.99
C LEU A 393 -2.84 -30.19 -15.29
N GLY A 394 -2.74 -31.49 -15.02
CA GLY A 394 -1.51 -32.14 -14.56
C GLY A 394 -0.89 -32.94 -15.71
N LEU A 395 0.39 -32.73 -15.97
CA LEU A 395 1.14 -33.41 -17.03
C LEU A 395 2.38 -34.12 -16.46
N PHE A 396 2.61 -35.34 -16.92
CA PHE A 396 3.81 -36.15 -16.62
C PHE A 396 4.07 -36.34 -15.12
N ASN A 397 3.05 -36.20 -14.26
CA ASN A 397 3.17 -36.16 -12.79
C ASN A 397 4.20 -35.13 -12.25
N SER A 398 4.54 -34.13 -13.05
CA SER A 398 5.59 -33.15 -12.74
C SER A 398 5.19 -31.72 -13.03
N LEU A 399 4.23 -31.48 -13.89
CA LEU A 399 3.79 -30.14 -14.31
C LEU A 399 2.31 -29.98 -14.03
N ASP A 400 1.98 -29.02 -13.16
CA ASP A 400 0.62 -28.57 -12.90
C ASP A 400 0.40 -27.18 -13.50
N VAL A 401 -0.64 -27.05 -14.31
CA VAL A 401 -1.05 -25.79 -14.92
C VAL A 401 -2.49 -25.53 -14.53
N GLN A 402 -2.74 -24.33 -14.01
CA GLN A 402 -4.08 -23.84 -13.72
C GLN A 402 -4.31 -22.56 -14.48
N ILE A 403 -5.43 -22.49 -15.19
CA ILE A 403 -5.89 -21.29 -15.88
C ILE A 403 -7.32 -21.00 -15.46
N ASP A 404 -7.57 -19.75 -15.11
CA ASP A 404 -8.87 -19.24 -14.69
C ASP A 404 -9.19 -17.96 -15.47
N TYR A 405 -10.33 -17.94 -16.13
CA TYR A 405 -10.96 -16.71 -16.59
C TYR A 405 -11.95 -16.24 -15.54
N PHE A 406 -11.86 -14.97 -15.16
CA PHE A 406 -12.79 -14.36 -14.22
C PHE A 406 -13.47 -13.12 -14.81
N ARG A 407 -14.68 -12.88 -14.35
CA ARG A 407 -15.43 -11.65 -14.59
C ARG A 407 -16.14 -11.24 -13.32
N GLU A 408 -16.05 -9.96 -13.01
CA GLU A 408 -16.74 -9.33 -11.89
C GLU A 408 -17.54 -8.13 -12.41
N ASP A 409 -18.86 -8.14 -12.19
CA ASP A 409 -19.73 -7.00 -12.44
C ASP A 409 -20.16 -6.45 -11.08
N ARG A 410 -19.68 -5.25 -10.76
CA ARG A 410 -19.90 -4.55 -9.48
C ARG A 410 -20.96 -3.49 -9.65
N SER A 411 -21.93 -3.47 -8.75
CA SER A 411 -23.05 -2.53 -8.73
C SER A 411 -23.24 -1.92 -7.35
N LYS A 412 -24.07 -0.88 -7.29
CA LYS A 412 -24.31 -0.13 -6.04
C LYS A 412 -23.04 0.48 -5.45
N ILE A 413 -22.09 0.90 -6.27
CA ILE A 413 -20.89 1.61 -5.81
C ILE A 413 -21.31 2.97 -5.28
N LEU A 414 -20.84 3.30 -4.07
CA LEU A 414 -21.11 4.58 -3.44
C LEU A 414 -20.38 5.71 -4.19
N MET A 415 -21.14 6.69 -4.70
CA MET A 415 -20.61 7.84 -5.42
C MET A 415 -21.22 9.14 -4.91
N ASP A 416 -20.49 10.23 -5.06
CA ASP A 416 -21.03 11.58 -4.91
C ASP A 416 -22.00 11.87 -6.07
N ARG A 417 -23.15 12.49 -5.77
CA ARG A 417 -24.16 12.86 -6.77
C ARG A 417 -23.75 14.16 -7.46
N SER A 418 -23.32 14.07 -8.71
CA SER A 418 -22.89 15.23 -9.48
C SER A 418 -24.01 16.00 -10.18
N PHE A 419 -25.20 15.38 -10.32
CA PHE A 419 -26.38 16.01 -10.93
C PHE A 419 -27.20 16.92 -10.04
N ILE A 420 -26.79 17.13 -8.78
CA ILE A 420 -27.51 18.03 -7.88
C ILE A 420 -27.12 19.48 -8.22
N PRO A 421 -28.09 20.34 -8.69
CA PRO A 421 -27.77 21.71 -9.02
C PRO A 421 -27.27 22.49 -7.80
N SER A 422 -26.25 23.33 -7.98
CA SER A 422 -25.74 24.21 -6.91
C SER A 422 -26.80 25.18 -6.36
N THR A 423 -27.83 25.47 -7.15
CA THR A 423 -28.99 26.28 -6.75
C THR A 423 -29.82 25.66 -5.64
N MET A 424 -29.68 24.36 -5.32
CA MET A 424 -30.28 23.74 -4.17
C MET A 424 -29.66 24.20 -2.84
N GLY A 425 -28.51 24.87 -2.87
CA GLY A 425 -27.86 25.43 -1.70
C GLY A 425 -27.36 24.37 -0.69
N LEU A 426 -27.09 23.14 -1.14
CA LEU A 426 -26.55 22.10 -0.29
C LEU A 426 -25.08 22.41 0.05
N GLU A 427 -24.76 22.32 1.32
CA GLU A 427 -23.41 22.58 1.83
C GLU A 427 -22.50 21.36 1.71
N ALA A 428 -23.02 20.16 1.97
CA ALA A 428 -22.30 18.91 1.86
C ALA A 428 -22.73 18.14 0.60
N SER A 429 -21.80 17.37 0.02
CA SER A 429 -22.13 16.47 -1.09
C SER A 429 -23.09 15.37 -0.66
N VAL A 430 -24.04 15.05 -1.53
CA VAL A 430 -24.97 13.93 -1.35
C VAL A 430 -24.38 12.70 -1.99
N ARG A 431 -24.38 11.57 -1.28
CA ARG A 431 -23.90 10.27 -1.82
C ARG A 431 -25.03 9.29 -1.99
N ALA A 432 -24.90 8.42 -2.98
CA ALA A 432 -25.82 7.30 -3.23
C ALA A 432 -25.09 6.12 -3.88
N ASN A 433 -25.68 4.93 -3.75
CA ASN A 433 -25.18 3.70 -4.36
C ASN A 433 -25.64 3.59 -5.83
N VAL A 434 -25.05 4.38 -6.72
CA VAL A 434 -25.47 4.52 -8.14
C VAL A 434 -24.43 4.06 -9.14
N GLY A 435 -23.17 3.87 -8.73
CA GLY A 435 -22.11 3.50 -9.64
C GLY A 435 -22.09 2.03 -9.99
N GLU A 436 -21.61 1.72 -11.19
CA GLU A 436 -21.35 0.38 -11.65
C GLU A 436 -19.99 0.28 -12.33
N ALA A 437 -19.31 -0.85 -12.13
CA ALA A 437 -18.03 -1.15 -12.75
C ALA A 437 -17.97 -2.63 -13.15
N ALA A 438 -17.17 -2.93 -14.15
CA ALA A 438 -16.87 -4.32 -14.51
C ALA A 438 -15.36 -4.53 -14.52
N SER A 439 -14.95 -5.74 -14.18
CA SER A 439 -13.58 -6.19 -14.40
C SER A 439 -13.56 -7.60 -14.95
N HIS A 440 -12.55 -7.93 -15.75
CA HIS A 440 -12.35 -9.28 -16.26
C HIS A 440 -10.86 -9.53 -16.47
N GLY A 441 -10.51 -10.80 -16.48
CA GLY A 441 -9.13 -11.16 -16.65
C GLY A 441 -8.88 -12.65 -16.72
N VAL A 442 -7.59 -12.98 -16.76
CA VAL A 442 -7.10 -14.36 -16.79
C VAL A 442 -5.99 -14.49 -15.75
N ASP A 443 -6.11 -15.52 -14.93
CA ASP A 443 -5.07 -15.98 -14.03
C ASP A 443 -4.45 -17.27 -14.55
N LEU A 444 -3.13 -17.33 -14.58
CA LEU A 444 -2.35 -18.52 -14.95
C LEU A 444 -1.39 -18.83 -13.80
N SER A 445 -1.40 -20.08 -13.35
CA SER A 445 -0.41 -20.64 -12.42
C SER A 445 0.22 -21.89 -13.03
N VAL A 446 1.54 -21.96 -12.96
CA VAL A 446 2.33 -23.08 -13.47
C VAL A 446 3.26 -23.54 -12.37
N ASN A 447 3.20 -24.84 -12.04
CA ASN A 447 4.11 -25.45 -11.07
C ASN A 447 4.75 -26.68 -11.71
N TYR A 448 6.06 -26.69 -11.73
CA TYR A 448 6.86 -27.81 -12.20
C TYR A 448 7.68 -28.35 -11.05
N ASN A 449 7.63 -29.66 -10.83
CA ASN A 449 8.42 -30.34 -9.80
C ASN A 449 8.88 -31.69 -10.33
N HIS A 450 10.21 -31.86 -10.47
CA HIS A 450 10.77 -33.07 -11.00
C HIS A 450 12.08 -33.47 -10.30
N TRP A 451 12.15 -34.76 -9.97
CA TRP A 451 13.39 -35.39 -9.48
C TRP A 451 13.99 -36.23 -10.60
N PHE A 452 15.12 -35.76 -11.14
CA PHE A 452 15.82 -36.50 -12.21
C PHE A 452 16.49 -37.76 -11.65
N ASN A 453 16.97 -37.68 -10.41
CA ASN A 453 17.52 -38.76 -9.60
C ASN A 453 17.57 -38.35 -8.14
N ASN A 454 18.10 -39.21 -7.26
CA ASN A 454 18.21 -38.93 -5.82
C ASN A 454 19.09 -37.73 -5.45
N GLN A 455 19.78 -37.13 -6.42
CA GLN A 455 20.73 -36.04 -6.18
C GLN A 455 20.35 -34.72 -6.90
N ILE A 456 19.48 -34.81 -7.90
CA ILE A 456 19.10 -33.65 -8.72
C ILE A 456 17.60 -33.49 -8.72
N TRP A 457 17.13 -32.34 -8.28
CA TRP A 457 15.74 -31.93 -8.39
C TRP A 457 15.63 -30.55 -8.98
N LEU A 458 14.51 -30.29 -9.64
CA LEU A 458 14.18 -29.00 -10.24
C LEU A 458 12.74 -28.65 -9.91
N GLN A 459 12.52 -27.44 -9.39
CA GLN A 459 11.22 -26.85 -9.15
C GLN A 459 11.13 -25.52 -9.89
N GLY A 460 10.08 -25.35 -10.66
CA GLY A 460 9.74 -24.09 -11.30
C GLY A 460 8.32 -23.69 -10.92
N TYR A 461 8.09 -22.42 -10.67
CA TYR A 461 6.75 -21.89 -10.48
C TYR A 461 6.60 -20.56 -11.17
N GLY A 462 5.41 -20.30 -11.67
CA GLY A 462 5.09 -19.05 -12.32
C GLY A 462 3.63 -18.68 -12.12
N ASN A 463 3.37 -17.40 -11.90
CA ASN A 463 2.06 -16.83 -11.85
C ASN A 463 1.98 -15.66 -12.82
N PHE A 464 0.88 -15.54 -13.50
CA PHE A 464 0.60 -14.44 -14.41
C PHE A 464 -0.87 -14.06 -14.27
N THR A 465 -1.12 -12.78 -14.04
CA THR A 465 -2.48 -12.21 -14.01
C THR A 465 -2.55 -11.11 -15.04
N TYR A 466 -3.54 -11.17 -15.90
CA TYR A 466 -4.01 -10.04 -16.70
C TYR A 466 -5.42 -9.68 -16.24
N ALA A 467 -5.59 -8.44 -15.76
CA ALA A 467 -6.87 -7.94 -15.27
C ALA A 467 -7.10 -6.52 -15.80
N THR A 468 -8.27 -6.28 -16.33
CA THR A 468 -8.70 -4.93 -16.73
C THR A 468 -10.03 -4.59 -16.05
N SER A 469 -10.29 -3.32 -15.89
CA SER A 469 -11.51 -2.80 -15.27
C SER A 469 -12.07 -1.64 -16.06
N GLU A 470 -13.36 -1.37 -15.94
CA GLU A 470 -14.00 -0.23 -16.57
C GLU A 470 -15.20 0.25 -15.76
N PHE A 471 -15.45 1.55 -15.78
CA PHE A 471 -16.72 2.10 -15.33
C PHE A 471 -17.82 1.77 -16.31
N LYS A 472 -18.94 1.20 -15.82
CA LYS A 472 -20.16 0.99 -16.60
C LYS A 472 -21.15 2.12 -16.39
N VAL A 473 -21.24 2.60 -15.16
CA VAL A 473 -22.08 3.74 -14.78
C VAL A 473 -21.27 4.63 -13.82
N ALA A 474 -21.13 5.89 -14.15
CA ALA A 474 -20.59 6.92 -13.30
C ALA A 474 -21.63 8.07 -13.16
N ASP A 475 -21.78 8.61 -11.95
CA ASP A 475 -22.62 9.80 -11.77
C ASP A 475 -21.79 11.04 -12.18
N GLU A 476 -21.90 11.41 -13.43
CA GLU A 476 -21.12 12.48 -14.06
C GLU A 476 -22.00 13.31 -15.02
N PRO A 477 -21.62 14.56 -15.33
CA PRO A 477 -22.32 15.38 -16.33
C PRO A 477 -22.42 14.67 -17.69
N ASP A 478 -23.46 15.00 -18.45
CA ASP A 478 -23.58 14.52 -19.82
C ASP A 478 -22.52 15.19 -20.74
N TYR A 479 -21.33 14.66 -20.68
CA TYR A 479 -20.21 15.14 -21.48
C TYR A 479 -20.43 14.98 -22.99
N ALA A 480 -21.24 14.01 -23.41
CA ALA A 480 -21.57 13.82 -24.82
C ALA A 480 -22.45 14.97 -25.34
N ALA A 481 -23.48 15.34 -24.58
CA ALA A 481 -24.34 16.47 -24.89
C ALA A 481 -23.56 17.82 -24.82
N ALA A 482 -22.56 17.91 -23.97
CA ALA A 482 -21.65 19.05 -23.88
C ALA A 482 -20.61 19.11 -25.01
N GLY A 483 -20.55 18.14 -25.93
CA GLY A 483 -19.55 18.06 -26.99
C GLY A 483 -18.15 17.62 -26.51
N LEU A 484 -18.05 17.03 -25.31
CA LEU A 484 -16.80 16.64 -24.67
C LEU A 484 -16.79 15.12 -24.32
N PRO A 485 -17.09 14.22 -25.26
CA PRO A 485 -17.28 12.80 -24.94
C PRO A 485 -16.06 12.12 -24.31
N TRP A 486 -14.84 12.62 -24.58
CA TRP A 486 -13.59 12.10 -24.00
C TRP A 486 -13.42 12.39 -22.51
N ARG A 487 -14.26 13.26 -21.92
CA ARG A 487 -14.26 13.55 -20.47
C ARG A 487 -14.97 12.48 -19.66
N SER A 488 -15.83 11.68 -20.29
CA SER A 488 -16.55 10.61 -19.61
C SER A 488 -15.60 9.53 -19.09
N ARG A 489 -15.85 9.05 -17.88
CA ARG A 489 -15.14 7.90 -17.27
C ARG A 489 -15.69 6.57 -17.74
N VAL A 490 -16.92 6.54 -18.28
CA VAL A 490 -17.57 5.33 -18.71
C VAL A 490 -16.78 4.68 -19.85
N GLY A 491 -16.50 3.37 -19.72
CA GLY A 491 -15.67 2.62 -20.64
C GLY A 491 -14.16 2.65 -20.37
N TYR A 492 -13.72 3.44 -19.39
CA TYR A 492 -12.30 3.51 -19.00
C TYR A 492 -12.05 2.84 -17.65
N SER A 493 -10.79 2.45 -17.42
CA SER A 493 -10.36 1.82 -16.17
C SER A 493 -10.65 2.69 -14.94
N LEU A 494 -10.96 2.04 -13.81
CA LEU A 494 -11.17 2.73 -12.52
C LEU A 494 -9.95 3.55 -12.08
N SER A 495 -8.76 3.20 -12.52
CA SER A 495 -7.50 3.90 -12.24
C SER A 495 -6.91 4.60 -13.47
N GLN A 496 -7.74 4.86 -14.51
CA GLN A 496 -7.33 5.66 -15.66
C GLN A 496 -7.04 7.09 -15.25
N GLN A 497 -5.95 7.64 -15.77
CA GLN A 497 -5.58 9.02 -15.57
C GLN A 497 -6.03 9.88 -16.76
N TRP A 498 -6.60 11.06 -16.46
CA TRP A 498 -6.87 12.12 -17.43
C TRP A 498 -5.77 13.18 -17.34
N GLY A 499 -5.34 13.65 -18.49
CA GLY A 499 -4.30 14.68 -18.57
C GLY A 499 -4.26 15.33 -19.95
N TYR A 500 -3.35 16.28 -20.10
CA TYR A 500 -3.15 17.00 -21.35
C TYR A 500 -2.17 16.26 -22.26
N ILE A 501 -2.38 16.36 -23.57
CA ILE A 501 -1.40 15.91 -24.56
C ILE A 501 -0.40 17.04 -24.76
N ALA A 502 0.83 16.83 -24.32
CA ALA A 502 1.93 17.75 -24.59
C ALA A 502 2.47 17.49 -26.01
N GLU A 503 2.62 18.56 -26.79
CA GLU A 503 3.18 18.50 -28.15
C GLU A 503 4.70 18.65 -28.12
N ARG A 504 5.18 19.69 -27.49
CA ARG A 504 6.59 20.09 -27.35
C ARG A 504 6.71 21.26 -26.38
N LEU A 505 7.88 21.86 -26.26
CA LEU A 505 8.07 23.15 -25.63
C LEU A 505 7.85 24.29 -26.65
N PHE A 506 7.38 25.44 -26.18
CA PHE A 506 7.30 26.64 -27.01
C PHE A 506 8.69 27.08 -27.45
N VAL A 507 8.83 27.45 -28.74
CA VAL A 507 10.12 27.85 -29.30
C VAL A 507 10.43 29.32 -28.98
N ASP A 508 9.46 30.23 -29.23
CA ASP A 508 9.61 31.65 -29.08
C ASP A 508 8.23 32.32 -28.90
N GLU A 509 8.22 33.65 -28.77
CA GLU A 509 7.02 34.47 -28.61
C GLU A 509 6.07 34.39 -29.83
N ALA A 510 6.59 34.21 -31.04
CA ALA A 510 5.80 34.03 -32.22
C ALA A 510 5.03 32.72 -32.24
N ASP A 511 5.67 31.65 -31.75
CA ASP A 511 4.99 30.36 -31.54
C ASP A 511 3.88 30.44 -30.50
N ILE A 512 4.10 31.20 -29.43
CA ILE A 512 3.08 31.45 -28.41
C ILE A 512 1.90 32.22 -29.01
N ALA A 513 2.18 33.29 -29.72
CA ALA A 513 1.14 34.15 -30.32
C ALA A 513 0.28 33.42 -31.36
N ASN A 514 0.82 32.42 -32.03
CA ASN A 514 0.14 31.61 -33.05
C ASN A 514 -0.43 30.27 -32.49
N SER A 515 -0.48 30.11 -31.19
CA SER A 515 -0.96 28.90 -30.54
C SER A 515 -2.21 29.16 -29.69
N PRO A 516 -3.03 28.13 -29.39
CA PRO A 516 -4.12 28.23 -28.45
C PRO A 516 -3.67 28.78 -27.09
N VAL A 517 -4.50 29.62 -26.48
CA VAL A 517 -4.20 30.24 -25.18
C VAL A 517 -4.27 29.18 -24.08
N GLN A 518 -3.21 29.05 -23.30
CA GLN A 518 -3.18 28.11 -22.17
C GLN A 518 -3.67 28.78 -20.87
N SER A 519 -4.67 28.19 -20.19
CA SER A 519 -5.38 28.84 -19.06
C SER A 519 -4.75 28.57 -17.70
N PHE A 520 -3.50 28.12 -17.65
CA PHE A 520 -2.84 27.68 -16.40
C PHE A 520 -1.97 28.77 -15.76
N GLY A 521 -2.10 30.00 -16.18
CA GLY A 521 -1.30 31.15 -15.74
C GLY A 521 -0.31 31.60 -16.80
N THR A 522 0.69 32.39 -16.40
CA THR A 522 1.69 32.94 -17.32
C THR A 522 2.64 31.83 -17.80
N TYR A 523 2.89 31.82 -19.11
CA TYR A 523 3.86 30.92 -19.75
C TYR A 523 4.69 31.70 -20.78
N LEU A 524 5.89 31.20 -21.05
CA LEU A 524 6.92 31.82 -21.86
C LEU A 524 7.55 30.77 -22.81
N PRO A 525 8.42 31.18 -23.76
CA PRO A 525 9.24 30.24 -24.52
C PRO A 525 9.95 29.23 -23.61
N GLY A 526 9.97 27.98 -24.03
CA GLY A 526 10.50 26.86 -23.22
C GLY A 526 9.53 26.24 -22.25
N ASP A 527 8.31 26.75 -22.11
CA ASP A 527 7.25 26.09 -21.34
C ASP A 527 6.48 25.09 -22.22
N ILE A 528 5.76 24.15 -21.58
CA ILE A 528 5.08 23.05 -22.27
C ILE A 528 3.90 23.60 -23.09
N LYS A 529 3.86 23.23 -24.38
CA LYS A 529 2.76 23.47 -25.29
C LYS A 529 1.83 22.27 -25.32
N TYR A 530 0.55 22.49 -25.01
CA TYR A 530 -0.48 21.47 -25.01
C TYR A 530 -1.35 21.53 -26.26
N LYS A 531 -1.91 20.38 -26.60
CA LYS A 531 -2.80 20.23 -27.76
C LYS A 531 -4.22 20.62 -27.39
N ASP A 532 -4.80 21.49 -28.22
CA ASP A 532 -6.21 21.85 -28.18
C ASP A 532 -7.03 20.69 -28.80
N ILE A 533 -7.78 19.99 -27.98
CA ILE A 533 -8.54 18.78 -28.37
C ILE A 533 -9.89 19.16 -28.96
N ASN A 534 -10.60 20.12 -28.34
CA ASN A 534 -11.92 20.57 -28.78
C ASN A 534 -11.85 21.64 -29.86
N LYS A 535 -10.67 22.22 -30.14
CA LYS A 535 -10.39 23.24 -31.15
C LYS A 535 -11.14 24.55 -30.89
N ASP A 536 -11.30 24.94 -29.64
CA ASP A 536 -11.93 26.19 -29.25
C ASP A 536 -10.93 27.35 -29.14
N GLY A 537 -9.64 27.12 -29.40
CA GLY A 537 -8.56 28.10 -29.32
C GLY A 537 -8.02 28.31 -27.92
N LYS A 538 -8.42 27.50 -26.95
CA LYS A 538 -8.01 27.61 -25.57
C LYS A 538 -7.73 26.25 -24.96
N ILE A 539 -6.63 26.08 -24.23
CA ILE A 539 -6.33 24.89 -23.44
C ILE A 539 -6.94 25.05 -22.05
N SER A 540 -7.86 24.16 -21.71
CA SER A 540 -8.63 24.21 -20.47
C SER A 540 -8.99 22.77 -20.01
N ASP A 541 -9.79 22.64 -18.95
CA ASP A 541 -10.29 21.32 -18.52
C ASP A 541 -11.08 20.56 -19.60
N ALA A 542 -11.56 21.25 -20.63
CA ALA A 542 -12.23 20.64 -21.78
C ALA A 542 -11.28 19.76 -22.62
N ASP A 543 -9.96 20.00 -22.55
CA ASP A 543 -8.93 19.27 -23.30
C ASP A 543 -8.32 18.09 -22.54
N LEU A 544 -8.79 17.82 -21.32
CA LEU A 544 -8.36 16.64 -20.57
C LEU A 544 -8.88 15.37 -21.23
N VAL A 545 -7.97 14.51 -21.65
CA VAL A 545 -8.25 13.21 -22.28
C VAL A 545 -7.65 12.07 -21.47
N PRO A 546 -8.14 10.82 -21.63
CA PRO A 546 -7.49 9.66 -21.01
C PRO A 546 -6.11 9.47 -21.63
N ILE A 547 -5.07 9.38 -20.81
CA ILE A 547 -3.68 9.22 -21.24
C ILE A 547 -3.02 8.01 -20.59
N GLY A 548 -2.18 7.33 -21.36
CA GLY A 548 -1.41 6.19 -20.90
C GLY A 548 -2.23 4.96 -20.51
N TYR A 549 -1.56 4.01 -19.87
CA TYR A 549 -2.19 2.89 -19.19
C TYR A 549 -2.72 3.33 -17.82
N PRO A 550 -3.63 2.53 -17.22
CA PRO A 550 -4.05 2.77 -15.84
C PRO A 550 -2.85 2.84 -14.87
N THR A 551 -3.00 3.60 -13.79
CA THR A 551 -1.95 3.67 -12.77
C THR A 551 -1.81 2.35 -11.99
N THR A 552 -2.88 1.57 -11.88
CA THR A 552 -2.82 0.18 -11.40
C THR A 552 -2.41 -0.73 -12.55
N PRO A 553 -1.36 -1.56 -12.41
CA PRO A 553 -0.92 -2.46 -13.47
C PRO A 553 -2.01 -3.43 -13.91
N GLU A 554 -2.23 -3.56 -15.21
CA GLU A 554 -3.14 -4.58 -15.77
C GLU A 554 -2.48 -5.97 -15.84
N ILE A 555 -1.14 -6.03 -15.86
CA ILE A 555 -0.39 -7.27 -15.84
C ILE A 555 0.50 -7.31 -14.61
N THR A 556 0.37 -8.40 -13.84
CA THR A 556 1.31 -8.74 -12.77
C THR A 556 1.80 -10.18 -12.98
N TYR A 557 3.09 -10.40 -12.74
CA TYR A 557 3.67 -11.72 -12.91
C TYR A 557 4.80 -11.97 -11.94
N GLY A 558 4.99 -13.25 -11.63
CA GLY A 558 6.12 -13.72 -10.87
C GLY A 558 6.51 -15.12 -11.31
N PHE A 559 7.80 -15.41 -11.38
CA PHE A 559 8.29 -16.74 -11.66
C PHE A 559 9.57 -17.03 -10.90
N GLY A 560 9.72 -18.26 -10.51
CA GLY A 560 10.87 -18.72 -9.75
C GLY A 560 11.36 -20.07 -10.21
N LEU A 561 12.65 -20.27 -10.01
CA LEU A 561 13.32 -21.53 -10.26
C LEU A 561 14.15 -21.90 -9.06
N SER A 562 14.00 -23.14 -8.61
CA SER A 562 14.81 -23.73 -7.54
C SER A 562 15.40 -25.05 -8.04
N MET A 563 16.66 -25.25 -7.79
CA MET A 563 17.39 -26.46 -8.19
C MET A 563 18.25 -26.95 -7.04
N GLY A 564 18.26 -28.25 -6.83
CA GLY A 564 19.17 -28.93 -5.92
C GLY A 564 20.09 -29.89 -6.65
N PHE A 565 21.36 -29.86 -6.26
CA PHE A 565 22.37 -30.81 -6.70
C PHE A 565 23.17 -31.31 -5.51
N LYS A 566 22.98 -32.58 -5.15
CA LYS A 566 23.58 -33.17 -3.94
C LYS A 566 23.21 -32.35 -2.69
N ASN A 567 24.19 -31.68 -2.12
CA ASN A 567 24.07 -30.88 -0.89
C ASN A 567 23.86 -29.40 -1.16
N TRP A 568 23.93 -28.96 -2.41
CA TRP A 568 23.72 -27.57 -2.82
C TRP A 568 22.30 -27.36 -3.28
N ASP A 569 21.74 -26.22 -2.95
CA ASP A 569 20.48 -25.72 -3.48
C ASP A 569 20.62 -24.25 -3.87
N VAL A 570 19.99 -23.89 -4.98
CA VAL A 570 19.90 -22.52 -5.46
C VAL A 570 18.45 -22.22 -5.81
N SER A 571 17.98 -21.05 -5.45
CA SER A 571 16.65 -20.57 -5.83
C SER A 571 16.71 -19.11 -6.27
N CYS A 572 15.94 -18.77 -7.29
CA CYS A 572 15.73 -17.39 -7.70
C CYS A 572 14.25 -17.12 -7.93
N PHE A 573 13.84 -15.88 -7.68
CA PHE A 573 12.48 -15.43 -7.91
C PHE A 573 12.48 -14.05 -8.57
N PHE A 574 11.75 -13.95 -9.66
CA PHE A 574 11.49 -12.71 -10.38
C PHE A 574 10.04 -12.27 -10.18
N GLN A 575 9.84 -10.98 -10.03
CA GLN A 575 8.55 -10.35 -9.93
C GLN A 575 8.51 -9.14 -10.85
N GLY A 576 7.36 -8.86 -11.45
CA GLY A 576 7.20 -7.70 -12.30
C GLY A 576 5.77 -7.30 -12.52
N SER A 577 5.61 -6.14 -13.11
CA SER A 577 4.33 -5.62 -13.59
C SER A 577 4.50 -4.99 -14.96
N ALA A 578 3.42 -4.90 -15.71
CA ALA A 578 3.39 -4.26 -17.01
C ALA A 578 2.02 -3.64 -17.30
N ARG A 579 1.93 -2.85 -18.36
CA ARG A 579 0.72 -2.10 -18.73
C ARG A 579 0.25 -1.21 -17.56
N SER A 580 1.16 -0.42 -17.01
CA SER A 580 0.88 0.65 -16.07
C SER A 580 1.62 1.92 -16.47
N SER A 581 1.06 3.06 -16.18
CA SER A 581 1.70 4.36 -16.31
C SER A 581 1.71 5.07 -14.97
N PHE A 582 2.76 5.82 -14.71
CA PHE A 582 2.78 6.78 -13.62
C PHE A 582 3.23 8.15 -14.14
N PHE A 583 3.01 9.18 -13.34
CA PHE A 583 3.30 10.55 -13.73
C PHE A 583 4.30 11.14 -12.73
N ILE A 584 5.38 11.68 -13.26
CA ILE A 584 6.37 12.39 -12.44
C ILE A 584 5.67 13.60 -11.80
N ASP A 585 5.75 13.70 -10.47
CA ASP A 585 5.30 14.89 -9.75
C ASP A 585 6.34 16.01 -9.96
N SER A 586 6.12 16.82 -10.98
CA SER A 586 7.04 17.88 -11.36
C SER A 586 7.14 19.00 -10.31
N GLU A 587 6.10 19.25 -9.52
CA GLU A 587 6.16 20.24 -8.44
C GLU A 587 7.13 19.84 -7.34
N GLN A 588 7.24 18.52 -7.07
CA GLN A 588 8.14 18.00 -6.04
C GLN A 588 9.62 17.98 -6.44
N ILE A 589 9.91 17.91 -7.74
CA ILE A 589 11.29 17.85 -8.24
C ILE A 589 11.74 19.10 -9.01
N ALA A 590 10.88 20.12 -9.10
CA ALA A 590 11.20 21.36 -9.79
C ALA A 590 12.40 22.07 -9.12
N PRO A 591 13.52 22.29 -9.83
CA PRO A 591 14.70 22.89 -9.24
C PRO A 591 14.43 24.35 -8.88
N PHE A 592 15.05 24.81 -7.78
CA PHE A 592 14.98 26.18 -7.26
C PHE A 592 13.61 26.64 -6.77
N ASN A 593 12.59 25.79 -6.85
CA ASN A 593 11.23 26.08 -6.39
C ASN A 593 11.02 25.67 -4.93
N ASN A 594 9.97 26.25 -4.34
CA ASN A 594 9.42 25.81 -3.07
C ASN A 594 8.29 24.82 -3.35
N PRO A 595 8.51 23.51 -3.29
CA PRO A 595 7.42 22.55 -3.50
C PRO A 595 6.36 22.70 -2.42
N PRO A 596 5.10 22.28 -2.67
CA PRO A 596 4.07 22.26 -1.67
C PRO A 596 4.54 21.45 -0.46
N SER A 597 4.59 22.05 0.72
CA SER A 597 5.02 21.35 1.93
C SER A 597 3.94 20.36 2.37
N THR A 598 4.26 19.08 2.40
CA THR A 598 3.42 18.04 2.99
C THR A 598 3.54 17.98 4.53
N THR A 599 4.54 18.62 5.12
CA THR A 599 4.94 18.43 6.53
C THR A 599 5.10 19.72 7.35
N GLY A 600 4.66 20.88 6.86
CA GLY A 600 4.71 22.13 7.65
C GLY A 600 5.36 23.32 6.95
N SER A 601 5.60 24.38 7.71
CA SER A 601 5.97 25.73 7.25
C SER A 601 7.42 25.88 6.76
N TYR A 602 8.04 24.87 6.17
CA TYR A 602 9.41 24.97 5.71
C TYR A 602 9.51 25.51 4.29
N THR A 603 10.32 26.54 4.11
CA THR A 603 10.69 27.04 2.79
C THR A 603 11.81 26.14 2.25
N ARG A 604 11.55 25.43 1.16
CA ARG A 604 12.52 24.55 0.52
C ARG A 604 12.84 25.10 -0.85
N LYS A 605 14.11 25.23 -1.16
CA LYS A 605 14.55 25.37 -2.54
C LYS A 605 15.08 24.03 -3.00
N THR A 606 14.35 23.40 -3.92
CA THR A 606 14.74 22.11 -4.47
C THR A 606 16.10 22.20 -5.16
N ALA A 607 17.00 21.29 -4.86
CA ALA A 607 18.28 21.17 -5.53
C ALA A 607 18.11 20.82 -7.01
N LEU A 608 19.11 21.12 -7.82
CA LEU A 608 19.15 20.73 -9.23
C LEU A 608 19.62 19.28 -9.38
N PHE A 609 18.73 18.42 -9.87
CA PHE A 609 19.07 17.04 -10.18
C PHE A 609 19.93 16.95 -11.45
N GLN A 610 20.87 16.00 -11.47
CA GLN A 610 21.74 15.75 -12.63
C GLN A 610 20.94 15.53 -13.92
N ALA A 611 19.85 14.75 -13.87
CA ALA A 611 19.02 14.49 -15.03
C ALA A 611 18.36 15.77 -15.61
N ILE A 612 18.08 16.76 -14.76
CA ILE A 612 17.56 18.06 -15.19
C ILE A 612 18.71 18.93 -15.74
N ALA A 613 19.86 18.94 -15.05
CA ALA A 613 21.04 19.67 -15.53
C ALA A 613 21.54 19.18 -16.89
N ASP A 614 21.40 17.88 -17.17
CA ASP A 614 21.83 17.27 -18.43
C ASP A 614 20.86 17.55 -19.58
N SER A 615 19.58 17.88 -19.29
CA SER A 615 18.55 18.09 -20.32
C SER A 615 17.47 19.04 -19.83
N TYR A 616 17.65 20.32 -20.07
CA TYR A 616 16.68 21.37 -19.84
C TYR A 616 16.65 22.36 -20.99
N TRP A 617 15.53 23.04 -21.18
CA TRP A 617 15.42 24.10 -22.17
C TRP A 617 16.10 25.37 -21.69
N SER A 618 16.89 26.02 -22.57
CA SER A 618 17.45 27.38 -22.39
C SER A 618 17.39 28.17 -23.68
N GLU A 619 17.54 29.48 -23.63
CA GLU A 619 17.59 30.32 -24.82
C GLU A 619 18.78 30.03 -25.73
N GLU A 620 19.88 29.58 -25.15
CA GLU A 620 21.08 29.15 -25.87
C GLU A 620 20.91 27.79 -26.54
N HIS A 621 20.17 26.90 -25.90
CA HIS A 621 19.89 25.53 -26.34
C HIS A 621 18.38 25.29 -26.35
N ARG A 622 17.71 25.74 -27.42
CA ARG A 622 16.26 25.65 -27.60
C ARG A 622 15.83 24.21 -27.97
N ASP A 623 16.18 23.24 -27.14
CA ASP A 623 15.71 21.87 -27.31
C ASP A 623 14.24 21.78 -26.90
N ILE A 624 13.37 21.69 -27.89
CA ILE A 624 11.90 21.62 -27.69
C ILE A 624 11.42 20.31 -27.13
N TYR A 625 12.29 19.32 -26.97
CA TYR A 625 12.03 18.01 -26.33
C TYR A 625 12.93 17.74 -25.14
N ALA A 626 13.58 18.78 -24.59
CA ALA A 626 14.39 18.64 -23.36
C ALA A 626 13.58 17.98 -22.26
N PHE A 627 14.21 17.16 -21.44
CA PHE A 627 13.51 16.50 -20.32
C PHE A 627 12.80 17.49 -19.41
N TRP A 628 13.47 18.60 -19.08
CA TRP A 628 12.92 19.65 -18.24
C TRP A 628 12.58 20.91 -19.07
N PRO A 629 11.39 21.48 -18.87
CA PRO A 629 11.05 22.79 -19.48
C PRO A 629 11.97 23.91 -18.98
N ARG A 630 11.67 25.13 -19.31
CA ARG A 630 12.37 26.33 -18.84
C ARG A 630 12.52 26.32 -17.32
N LEU A 631 13.74 26.56 -16.84
CA LEU A 631 14.04 26.68 -15.42
C LEU A 631 13.42 27.96 -14.84
N SER A 632 12.97 27.91 -13.60
CA SER A 632 12.36 29.05 -12.90
C SER A 632 12.55 28.90 -11.39
N THR A 633 12.61 30.02 -10.69
CA THR A 633 12.58 30.08 -9.22
C THR A 633 11.17 30.04 -8.64
N GLU A 634 10.15 30.14 -9.50
CA GLU A 634 8.73 30.09 -9.16
C GLU A 634 8.04 28.92 -9.85
N SER A 635 7.01 28.36 -9.22
CA SER A 635 6.23 27.29 -9.82
C SER A 635 5.49 27.80 -11.08
N ILE A 636 5.82 27.20 -12.22
CA ILE A 636 5.14 27.47 -13.49
C ILE A 636 3.95 26.52 -13.60
N LYS A 637 2.75 26.99 -13.27
CA LYS A 637 1.54 26.16 -13.24
C LYS A 637 1.23 25.49 -14.59
N ASN A 638 1.63 26.11 -15.68
CA ASN A 638 1.55 25.50 -17.00
C ASN A 638 2.36 24.22 -17.12
N ASN A 639 3.55 24.17 -16.52
CA ASN A 639 4.47 23.02 -16.61
C ASN A 639 4.17 21.92 -15.60
N THR A 640 3.30 22.17 -14.62
CA THR A 640 2.98 21.19 -13.57
C THR A 640 1.71 20.38 -13.85
N GLN A 641 1.07 20.60 -15.00
CA GLN A 641 -0.13 19.89 -15.37
C GLN A 641 0.14 18.41 -15.64
N VAL A 642 -0.76 17.55 -15.16
CA VAL A 642 -0.72 16.11 -15.50
C VAL A 642 -0.84 15.98 -17.02
N SER A 643 0.18 15.39 -17.64
CA SER A 643 0.28 15.37 -19.10
C SER A 643 1.15 14.22 -19.59
N THR A 644 1.13 14.00 -20.90
CA THR A 644 2.02 13.04 -21.55
C THR A 644 3.50 13.42 -21.41
N TRP A 645 3.84 14.68 -21.07
CA TRP A 645 5.21 15.11 -20.79
C TRP A 645 5.80 14.40 -19.57
N TRP A 646 5.01 14.27 -18.52
CA TRP A 646 5.42 13.68 -17.26
C TRP A 646 5.08 12.18 -17.14
N MET A 647 4.33 11.65 -18.12
CA MET A 647 3.96 10.24 -18.16
C MET A 647 5.18 9.34 -18.37
N ARG A 648 5.28 8.25 -17.62
CA ARG A 648 6.32 7.23 -17.74
C ARG A 648 5.70 5.84 -17.74
N ASP A 649 6.40 4.92 -18.42
CA ASP A 649 6.08 3.49 -18.41
C ASP A 649 6.44 2.90 -17.04
N GLY A 650 5.44 2.40 -16.31
CA GLY A 650 5.58 1.77 -15.00
C GLY A 650 5.98 0.30 -15.03
N SER A 651 6.24 -0.26 -16.23
CA SER A 651 6.61 -1.66 -16.38
C SER A 651 8.01 -1.94 -15.84
N PHE A 652 8.14 -3.01 -15.07
CA PHE A 652 9.43 -3.48 -14.58
C PHE A 652 9.46 -4.99 -14.35
N MET A 653 10.65 -5.55 -14.29
CA MET A 653 10.96 -6.89 -13.80
C MET A 653 12.07 -6.81 -12.77
N ARG A 654 11.94 -7.49 -11.65
CA ARG A 654 12.91 -7.46 -10.56
C ARG A 654 13.33 -8.87 -10.15
N LEU A 655 14.66 -9.10 -10.03
CA LEU A 655 15.16 -10.25 -9.28
C LEU A 655 14.91 -9.99 -7.79
N LYS A 656 13.75 -10.50 -7.33
CA LYS A 656 13.21 -10.24 -6.00
C LYS A 656 13.98 -10.98 -4.92
N SER A 657 14.34 -12.23 -5.18
CA SER A 657 15.18 -13.03 -4.29
C SER A 657 16.10 -13.95 -5.06
N LEU A 658 17.28 -14.17 -4.49
CA LEU A 658 18.25 -15.17 -4.91
C LEU A 658 18.81 -15.81 -3.64
N GLU A 659 18.77 -17.13 -3.53
CA GLU A 659 19.31 -17.86 -2.40
C GLU A 659 20.24 -18.97 -2.89
N LEU A 660 21.36 -19.14 -2.21
CA LEU A 660 22.29 -20.26 -2.34
C LEU A 660 22.47 -20.92 -1.00
N GLY A 661 22.20 -22.21 -0.90
CA GLY A 661 22.28 -23.00 0.30
C GLY A 661 23.22 -24.21 0.17
N TYR A 662 23.79 -24.60 1.28
CA TYR A 662 24.56 -25.84 1.43
C TYR A 662 24.13 -26.59 2.68
N SER A 663 23.63 -27.81 2.51
CA SER A 663 23.22 -28.71 3.59
C SER A 663 24.33 -29.70 3.89
N PHE A 664 24.81 -29.72 5.14
CA PHE A 664 25.89 -30.64 5.52
C PHE A 664 25.41 -32.08 5.53
N PRO A 665 26.23 -33.04 5.04
CA PRO A 665 25.89 -34.47 5.08
C PRO A 665 25.62 -34.96 6.52
N GLN A 666 24.59 -35.80 6.68
CA GLN A 666 24.18 -36.30 7.99
C GLN A 666 25.31 -37.04 8.73
N GLN A 667 26.22 -37.70 7.99
CA GLN A 667 27.36 -38.41 8.60
C GLN A 667 28.33 -37.48 9.35
N MET A 668 28.45 -36.23 8.90
CA MET A 668 29.31 -35.22 9.53
C MET A 668 28.66 -34.63 10.78
N ILE A 669 27.35 -34.29 10.67
CA ILE A 669 26.62 -33.56 11.71
C ILE A 669 26.14 -34.45 12.88
N LYS A 670 25.97 -35.76 12.66
CA LYS A 670 25.69 -36.75 13.74
C LYS A 670 26.71 -36.74 14.87
N LYS A 671 27.97 -36.42 14.53
CA LYS A 671 29.05 -36.36 15.54
C LYS A 671 28.88 -35.22 16.55
N ILE A 672 28.10 -34.21 16.19
CA ILE A 672 27.78 -33.03 17.02
C ILE A 672 26.31 -33.00 17.43
N HIS A 673 25.63 -34.16 17.39
CA HIS A 673 24.24 -34.39 17.81
C HIS A 673 23.21 -33.51 17.06
N LEU A 674 23.50 -33.11 15.81
CA LEU A 674 22.57 -32.38 14.99
C LEU A 674 21.87 -33.31 13.98
N THR A 675 20.59 -33.00 13.70
CA THR A 675 19.80 -33.69 12.68
C THR A 675 19.83 -32.96 11.34
N LYS A 676 20.02 -31.65 11.36
CA LYS A 676 20.21 -30.82 10.17
C LYS A 676 21.13 -29.63 10.44
N LEU A 677 22.01 -29.36 9.52
CA LEU A 677 22.80 -28.12 9.47
C LEU A 677 22.82 -27.62 8.04
N ARG A 678 22.30 -26.41 7.79
CA ARG A 678 22.33 -25.76 6.49
C ARG A 678 22.87 -24.34 6.64
N LEU A 679 23.86 -23.98 5.81
CA LEU A 679 24.32 -22.62 5.64
C LEU A 679 23.69 -22.06 4.38
N TYR A 680 23.27 -20.82 4.40
CA TYR A 680 22.72 -20.17 3.21
C TYR A 680 23.07 -18.69 3.15
N ALA A 681 23.13 -18.19 1.94
CA ALA A 681 23.18 -16.77 1.63
C ALA A 681 21.96 -16.41 0.78
N ASN A 682 21.23 -15.39 1.15
CA ASN A 682 20.16 -14.88 0.31
C ASN A 682 20.27 -13.37 0.10
N GLY A 683 19.81 -12.93 -1.06
CA GLY A 683 19.71 -11.53 -1.40
C GLY A 683 18.31 -11.17 -1.86
N THR A 684 17.82 -9.98 -1.49
CA THR A 684 16.52 -9.48 -1.92
C THR A 684 16.67 -8.15 -2.67
N ASN A 685 15.76 -7.90 -3.63
CA ASN A 685 15.74 -6.70 -4.49
C ASN A 685 17.07 -6.45 -5.22
N LEU A 686 17.68 -7.51 -5.79
CA LEU A 686 19.04 -7.47 -6.29
C LEU A 686 19.19 -6.69 -7.59
N LEU A 687 18.30 -6.91 -8.56
CA LEU A 687 18.34 -6.30 -9.88
C LEU A 687 16.95 -5.85 -10.29
N THR A 688 16.85 -4.67 -10.91
CA THR A 688 15.60 -4.14 -11.48
C THR A 688 15.81 -3.79 -12.94
N PHE A 689 14.97 -4.33 -13.80
CA PHE A 689 14.92 -4.06 -15.23
C PHE A 689 13.70 -3.20 -15.52
N SER A 690 13.87 -1.97 -15.95
CA SER A 690 12.82 -1.03 -16.32
C SER A 690 13.34 -0.06 -17.37
N LYS A 691 12.44 0.49 -18.18
CA LYS A 691 12.74 1.61 -19.08
C LYS A 691 13.00 2.90 -18.30
N PHE A 692 12.35 3.06 -17.18
CA PHE A 692 12.52 4.20 -16.29
C PHE A 692 13.81 4.03 -15.45
N LYS A 693 14.66 5.10 -15.38
CA LYS A 693 16.00 5.03 -14.79
C LYS A 693 16.28 6.07 -13.71
N LEU A 694 15.37 7.01 -13.46
CA LEU A 694 15.66 8.10 -12.50
C LEU A 694 15.62 7.59 -11.05
N TRP A 695 14.67 6.72 -10.72
CA TRP A 695 14.53 6.05 -9.42
C TRP A 695 13.84 4.70 -9.56
N ASP A 696 13.57 4.03 -8.45
CA ASP A 696 12.88 2.74 -8.47
C ASP A 696 11.44 2.90 -9.01
N PRO A 697 11.05 2.16 -10.08
CA PRO A 697 9.74 2.29 -10.70
C PRO A 697 8.56 2.00 -9.74
N GLU A 698 8.76 1.21 -8.67
CA GLU A 698 7.72 0.98 -7.67
C GLU A 698 7.42 2.21 -6.81
N MET A 699 8.31 3.21 -6.79
CA MET A 699 8.05 4.49 -6.13
C MET A 699 7.10 5.39 -6.94
N GLY A 700 6.78 5.03 -8.17
CA GLY A 700 5.88 5.79 -9.04
C GLY A 700 6.38 7.19 -9.34
N GLY A 701 5.46 8.16 -9.37
CA GLY A 701 5.77 9.55 -9.72
C GLY A 701 6.47 10.36 -8.63
N LEU A 702 6.47 9.87 -7.39
CA LEU A 702 7.04 10.54 -6.22
C LEU A 702 8.35 9.85 -5.79
N GLY A 703 9.44 10.10 -6.51
CA GLY A 703 10.74 9.47 -6.29
C GLY A 703 11.55 9.97 -5.07
N VAL A 704 10.96 10.82 -4.22
CA VAL A 704 11.67 11.55 -3.15
C VAL A 704 11.66 10.84 -1.78
N GLY A 705 11.16 9.61 -1.69
CA GLY A 705 11.06 8.86 -0.44
C GLY A 705 12.29 8.01 -0.11
N TYR A 706 12.21 7.29 1.00
CA TYR A 706 13.23 6.32 1.40
C TYR A 706 13.34 5.19 0.36
N PRO A 707 14.52 4.94 -0.20
CA PRO A 707 14.67 4.03 -1.34
C PRO A 707 14.43 2.56 -0.95
N ASN A 708 13.95 1.76 -1.90
CA ASN A 708 13.87 0.32 -1.75
C ASN A 708 15.26 -0.29 -1.53
N GLN A 709 15.42 -1.01 -0.43
CA GLN A 709 16.71 -1.55 -0.03
C GLN A 709 17.04 -2.86 -0.75
N ARG A 710 18.30 -2.99 -1.13
CA ARG A 710 18.91 -4.28 -1.45
C ARG A 710 19.42 -4.87 -0.15
N VAL A 711 19.00 -6.09 0.18
CA VAL A 711 19.41 -6.77 1.41
C VAL A 711 20.13 -8.06 1.07
N ILE A 712 21.25 -8.32 1.75
CA ILE A 712 22.01 -9.56 1.65
C ILE A 712 22.08 -10.15 3.06
N ASN A 713 21.63 -11.39 3.21
CA ASN A 713 21.63 -12.12 4.48
C ASN A 713 22.51 -13.35 4.38
N LEU A 714 23.17 -13.64 5.47
CA LEU A 714 23.82 -14.92 5.71
C LEU A 714 23.08 -15.62 6.85
N GLY A 715 22.76 -16.89 6.69
CA GLY A 715 21.97 -17.62 7.68
C GLY A 715 22.49 -19.02 7.93
N ILE A 716 22.20 -19.50 9.13
CA ILE A 716 22.48 -20.87 9.57
C ILE A 716 21.16 -21.46 10.06
N GLN A 717 20.81 -22.63 9.56
CA GLN A 717 19.70 -23.42 10.06
C GLN A 717 20.24 -24.66 10.76
N VAL A 718 19.81 -24.87 12.00
CA VAL A 718 20.24 -25.99 12.85
C VAL A 718 19.00 -26.66 13.41
N ASP A 719 18.90 -28.00 13.25
CA ASP A 719 17.89 -28.82 13.88
C ASP A 719 18.62 -29.85 14.75
N PHE A 720 18.12 -30.06 15.97
CA PHE A 720 18.70 -30.95 16.99
C PHE A 720 18.02 -32.30 17.05
#